data_56ac798741f2ad19ec2a5a9e77132576
#
_entry.id   56ac798741f2ad19ec2a5a9e77132576
#
_cell.length_a   1.000
_cell.length_b   1.000
_cell.length_c   1.000
_cell.angle_alpha   90.00
_cell.angle_beta   90.00
_cell.angle_gamma   90.00
#
_symmetry.space_group_name_H-M   'P 1'
#
loop_
_entity.id
_entity.type
_entity.pdbx_description
1 polymer ?
#
loop_
_entity_poly.entity_id
_entity_poly.type
_entity_poly.pdbx_seq_one_letter_code
_entity_poly.pdbx_strand_id
1 'polypeptide(L)'
;MPKIYKLFVALIIAFLPLTSFCNKQPLVSLQCEYLSNPLGIDVEHPRLMWHMNSKKPQQQQAYRIIVANSIEKLNTDSALVWDSGKIKADDQIVYYEGAPLMAHKRYYWKVEIWTAGKKIVSKPTWFETAKIASSDWKASWITDTHDKEFEPSPRFRKVFNAQKPIAEARCYISGLGYYQLYLNGKTIGESSLNPGFTDYSKRVLYNTYDVTEALQKGTNCIGVQLGNGWFNEQTPTVWYFHLAPWRARPQLLCEVLITYTDGEQEIIKSDTSWQTNTGPVRFDNIHVGTTYDARLEQPGWNTVNFKESWKASTLANAPAHLIESQKMPLIAETDRYSPVSVTKINDTCYVYDMGMNTAGITEVRIKGQKGTRVMVRHAEMLDSVGNIDQRNINMHLRPRNEREIIQSDVYILKGAGEEVFKPAFTYHGFQYVEITSDHPIAQEDIHLQGIKMHSDVDEIGSFTSSSELLNKILAICKNSYLSNLYSLPTDCPTREKNGWMADGFMVQEAGMLNYDSNTIYAKWVKDMVDAQQENGNMPGIVPTSHEWNSDWAGPIWDAAIFIVPMNLYDYYEDKESIKNIYATAERYLNYLETEENEKGLLSSGLGDWLFYKAETSTEFMVTAYYYWDNILMARMAHILDKNADEAKYLKKAEELKQIINKEFFDEGKIAYANETQLSYALPLYMNLVPEKYENQLAQNLNNKIKDNDYYLDYGFIGSLIVPEVLSNYGYAETVFKMVTQEKMPSWGNWVLEEGATSLFETWDINRNIGDASRNHPSMGAIAAWMYKTLA
;
A
#
# COMPACT_ATOMS: atom_id res chain seq x y z
N MET A 1 28.99 -0.06 76.18
CA MET A 1 29.17 1.29 75.64
C MET A 1 30.31 1.29 74.65
N PRO A 2 30.20 1.64 73.41
CA PRO A 2 29.81 2.97 72.94
C PRO A 2 28.70 2.92 71.79
N LYS A 3 28.15 4.14 71.58
CA LYS A 3 27.09 4.46 70.66
C LYS A 3 27.53 4.43 69.18
N ILE A 4 26.72 3.77 68.30
CA ILE A 4 26.83 3.82 66.85
C ILE A 4 25.76 4.79 66.32
N TYR A 5 26.17 5.87 65.69
CA TYR A 5 25.34 6.81 64.96
C TYR A 5 24.93 6.20 63.59
N LYS A 6 23.64 6.08 63.37
CA LYS A 6 23.10 5.78 62.04
C LYS A 6 22.95 7.11 61.29
N LEU A 7 23.68 7.24 60.21
CA LEU A 7 23.51 8.33 59.24
C LEU A 7 22.41 7.91 58.24
N PHE A 8 21.25 8.59 58.30
CA PHE A 8 20.24 8.50 57.28
C PHE A 8 20.59 9.47 56.13
N VAL A 9 20.99 8.96 54.96
CA VAL A 9 21.07 9.75 53.73
C VAL A 9 19.71 9.70 53.10
N ALA A 10 18.95 10.81 53.14
CA ALA A 10 17.70 10.99 52.43
C ALA A 10 18.02 11.32 50.97
N LEU A 11 17.74 10.38 50.07
CA LEU A 11 17.79 10.58 48.63
C LEU A 11 16.53 11.36 48.24
N ILE A 12 16.65 12.65 48.00
CA ILE A 12 15.59 13.47 47.40
C ILE A 12 15.59 13.18 45.92
N ILE A 13 14.68 12.26 45.46
CA ILE A 13 14.34 12.11 44.05
C ILE A 13 13.47 13.30 43.66
N ALA A 14 14.07 14.27 43.00
CA ALA A 14 13.31 15.35 42.35
C ALA A 14 12.49 14.75 41.19
N PHE A 15 11.20 14.59 41.40
CA PHE A 15 10.25 14.38 40.31
C PHE A 15 10.21 15.71 39.51
N LEU A 16 10.96 15.77 38.43
CA LEU A 16 10.69 16.72 37.36
C LEU A 16 9.39 16.28 36.68
N PRO A 17 8.34 17.11 36.61
CA PRO A 17 7.20 16.77 35.79
C PRO A 17 7.68 16.72 34.35
N LEU A 18 7.57 15.55 33.70
CA LEU A 18 7.55 15.43 32.25
C LEU A 18 6.37 16.27 31.78
N THR A 19 6.59 17.52 31.48
CA THR A 19 5.66 18.32 30.72
C THR A 19 5.63 17.70 29.34
N SER A 20 4.63 16.84 29.07
CA SER A 20 4.19 16.55 27.72
C SER A 20 4.00 17.89 27.03
N PHE A 21 4.89 18.23 26.11
CA PHE A 21 4.61 19.27 25.15
C PHE A 21 3.43 18.77 24.31
N CYS A 22 2.22 19.03 24.79
CA CYS A 22 1.03 18.96 23.97
C CYS A 22 1.24 20.02 22.88
N ASN A 23 1.80 19.63 21.75
CA ASN A 23 1.84 20.46 20.56
C ASN A 23 0.36 20.72 20.22
N LYS A 24 -0.12 21.93 20.56
CA LYS A 24 -1.44 22.37 20.09
C LYS A 24 -1.41 22.31 18.58
N GLN A 25 -2.18 21.40 18.01
CA GLN A 25 -2.36 21.35 16.55
C GLN A 25 -2.65 22.77 16.04
N PRO A 26 -2.07 23.17 14.93
CA PRO A 26 -2.34 24.49 14.34
C PRO A 26 -3.84 24.60 14.04
N LEU A 27 -4.40 25.82 14.17
CA LEU A 27 -5.81 26.07 13.87
C LEU A 27 -6.17 25.73 12.40
N VAL A 28 -5.17 25.74 11.52
CA VAL A 28 -5.27 25.38 10.09
C VAL A 28 -4.05 24.55 9.74
N SER A 29 -4.24 23.33 9.25
CA SER A 29 -3.19 22.51 8.64
C SER A 29 -3.22 22.70 7.12
N LEU A 30 -2.04 22.70 6.49
CA LEU A 30 -1.86 22.93 5.06
C LEU A 30 -1.18 21.73 4.41
N GLN A 31 -1.66 21.34 3.23
CA GLN A 31 -1.10 20.25 2.42
C GLN A 31 -1.00 20.68 0.94
N CYS A 32 -0.06 20.08 0.22
CA CYS A 32 0.07 20.17 -1.22
C CYS A 32 0.02 18.74 -1.78
N GLU A 33 -0.92 18.45 -2.69
CA GLU A 33 -1.13 17.09 -3.21
C GLU A 33 -1.34 16.04 -2.10
N TYR A 34 -2.12 16.40 -1.06
CA TYR A 34 -2.40 15.62 0.16
C TYR A 34 -1.17 15.35 1.06
N LEU A 35 -0.02 15.97 0.76
CA LEU A 35 1.23 15.77 1.49
C LEU A 35 1.60 17.01 2.29
N SER A 36 2.19 16.80 3.46
CA SER A 36 2.73 17.88 4.32
C SER A 36 4.16 18.18 3.94
N ASN A 37 4.44 19.42 3.49
CA ASN A 37 5.78 19.85 3.07
C ASN A 37 6.46 18.88 2.08
N PRO A 38 5.81 18.53 0.95
CA PRO A 38 6.35 17.54 0.04
C PRO A 38 7.61 18.01 -0.67
N LEU A 39 8.57 17.09 -0.80
CA LEU A 39 9.64 17.14 -1.78
C LEU A 39 9.17 16.45 -3.08
N GLY A 40 9.51 17.00 -4.21
CA GLY A 40 9.34 16.28 -5.46
C GLY A 40 7.98 16.44 -6.13
N ILE A 41 7.28 17.56 -5.97
CA ILE A 41 6.07 17.86 -6.74
C ILE A 41 6.43 18.02 -8.22
N ASP A 42 5.79 17.28 -9.11
CA ASP A 42 6.06 17.21 -10.55
C ASP A 42 4.86 17.64 -11.42
N VAL A 43 3.86 18.28 -10.82
CA VAL A 43 2.68 18.79 -11.52
C VAL A 43 2.73 20.32 -11.65
N GLU A 44 2.28 20.85 -12.81
CA GLU A 44 2.29 22.29 -13.10
C GLU A 44 1.29 23.07 -12.25
N HIS A 45 0.13 22.46 -11.93
CA HIS A 45 -0.96 23.05 -11.16
C HIS A 45 -1.26 22.21 -9.92
N PRO A 46 -0.38 22.16 -8.90
CA PRO A 46 -0.61 21.35 -7.72
C PRO A 46 -1.83 21.80 -6.93
N ARG A 47 -2.52 20.86 -6.28
CA ARG A 47 -3.61 21.13 -5.36
C ARG A 47 -3.04 21.67 -4.04
N LEU A 48 -3.47 22.85 -3.64
CA LEU A 48 -3.19 23.44 -2.33
C LEU A 48 -4.43 23.25 -1.45
N MET A 49 -4.24 22.68 -0.27
CA MET A 49 -5.32 22.19 0.57
C MET A 49 -5.15 22.66 2.01
N TRP A 50 -6.28 22.85 2.71
CA TRP A 50 -6.24 23.18 4.13
C TRP A 50 -7.40 22.57 4.90
N HIS A 51 -7.15 22.26 6.18
CA HIS A 51 -8.16 21.81 7.12
C HIS A 51 -8.23 22.74 8.31
N MET A 52 -9.46 23.10 8.72
CA MET A 52 -9.69 23.90 9.91
C MET A 52 -9.84 22.99 11.14
N ASN A 53 -8.82 22.91 11.97
CA ASN A 53 -8.76 22.09 13.19
C ASN A 53 -9.49 22.80 14.35
N SER A 54 -10.82 22.97 14.26
CA SER A 54 -11.64 23.62 15.27
C SER A 54 -12.56 22.64 15.97
N LYS A 55 -12.59 22.71 17.32
CA LYS A 55 -13.55 21.92 18.13
C LYS A 55 -15.01 22.30 17.90
N LYS A 56 -15.26 23.46 17.29
CA LYS A 56 -16.60 23.92 16.90
C LYS A 56 -16.60 24.10 15.40
N PRO A 57 -17.60 23.54 14.68
CA PRO A 57 -17.73 23.75 13.24
C PRO A 57 -17.70 25.24 12.93
N GLN A 58 -16.83 25.65 12.01
CA GLN A 58 -16.73 27.02 11.50
C GLN A 58 -16.92 26.94 10.00
N GLN A 59 -17.99 27.52 9.49
CA GLN A 59 -18.22 27.54 8.06
C GLN A 59 -17.32 28.59 7.41
N GLN A 60 -16.52 28.19 6.46
CA GLN A 60 -15.76 29.08 5.59
C GLN A 60 -16.71 29.84 4.67
N GLN A 61 -16.43 31.10 4.46
CA GLN A 61 -17.20 31.99 3.56
C GLN A 61 -16.33 32.55 2.43
N ALA A 62 -15.03 32.57 2.62
CA ALA A 62 -14.06 33.01 1.63
C ALA A 62 -12.66 32.55 2.01
N TYR A 63 -11.78 32.50 1.02
CA TYR A 63 -10.35 32.27 1.20
C TYR A 63 -9.49 33.20 0.34
N ARG A 64 -8.18 33.27 0.64
CA ARG A 64 -7.15 33.87 -0.21
C ARG A 64 -5.87 33.04 -0.03
N ILE A 65 -5.32 32.57 -1.11
CA ILE A 65 -4.05 31.82 -1.15
C ILE A 65 -2.97 32.79 -1.58
N ILE A 66 -1.82 32.71 -0.92
CA ILE A 66 -0.65 33.54 -1.21
C ILE A 66 0.55 32.60 -1.32
N VAL A 67 1.27 32.65 -2.46
CA VAL A 67 2.46 31.86 -2.75
C VAL A 67 3.63 32.75 -3.11
N ALA A 68 4.80 32.47 -2.55
CA ALA A 68 6.03 33.18 -2.81
C ALA A 68 7.25 32.22 -2.90
N ASN A 69 8.34 32.66 -3.51
CA ASN A 69 9.58 31.88 -3.63
C ASN A 69 10.56 32.09 -2.45
N SER A 70 10.16 32.84 -1.43
CA SER A 70 10.87 32.92 -0.16
C SER A 70 9.91 33.29 0.99
N ILE A 71 10.29 32.93 2.21
CA ILE A 71 9.48 33.21 3.43
C ILE A 71 9.37 34.72 3.72
N GLU A 72 10.43 35.49 3.39
CA GLU A 72 10.45 36.95 3.58
C GLU A 72 9.42 37.61 2.68
N LYS A 73 9.37 37.22 1.38
CA LYS A 73 8.40 37.75 0.43
C LYS A 73 6.97 37.37 0.80
N LEU A 74 6.75 36.12 1.29
CA LEU A 74 5.47 35.68 1.77
C LEU A 74 4.98 36.48 2.98
N ASN A 75 5.88 36.81 3.91
CA ASN A 75 5.57 37.56 5.14
C ASN A 75 5.26 39.04 4.86
N THR A 76 5.87 39.63 3.84
CA THR A 76 5.71 41.03 3.43
C THR A 76 4.68 41.23 2.34
N ASP A 77 4.06 40.15 1.84
CA ASP A 77 3.16 40.12 0.69
C ASP A 77 3.75 40.88 -0.52
N SER A 78 5.05 40.70 -0.79
CA SER A 78 5.80 41.41 -1.85
C SER A 78 6.40 40.45 -2.85
N ALA A 79 6.40 40.81 -4.12
CA ALA A 79 6.93 39.98 -5.23
C ALA A 79 6.44 38.53 -5.16
N LEU A 80 5.11 38.38 -5.02
CA LEU A 80 4.42 37.12 -4.92
C LEU A 80 4.48 36.37 -6.26
N VAL A 81 4.51 35.03 -6.18
CA VAL A 81 4.37 34.13 -7.34
C VAL A 81 2.90 33.97 -7.69
N TRP A 82 2.04 33.92 -6.67
CA TRP A 82 0.60 33.90 -6.83
C TRP A 82 -0.10 34.55 -5.64
N ASP A 83 -1.18 35.27 -5.95
CA ASP A 83 -2.15 35.79 -5.02
C ASP A 83 -3.54 35.57 -5.64
N SER A 84 -4.32 34.65 -5.10
CA SER A 84 -5.66 34.34 -5.62
C SER A 84 -6.65 35.51 -5.46
N GLY A 85 -6.27 36.54 -4.69
CA GLY A 85 -7.25 37.50 -4.17
C GLY A 85 -8.24 36.82 -3.21
N LYS A 86 -9.19 37.62 -2.70
CA LYS A 86 -10.27 37.09 -1.84
C LYS A 86 -11.35 36.48 -2.70
N ILE A 87 -11.49 35.15 -2.65
CA ILE A 87 -12.51 34.36 -3.35
C ILE A 87 -13.61 34.00 -2.34
N LYS A 88 -14.87 34.27 -2.71
CA LYS A 88 -16.05 33.90 -1.90
C LYS A 88 -16.46 32.48 -2.27
N ALA A 89 -15.96 31.52 -1.50
CA ALA A 89 -16.26 30.10 -1.66
C ALA A 89 -15.91 29.35 -0.37
N ASP A 90 -16.40 28.15 -0.22
CA ASP A 90 -16.12 27.24 0.90
C ASP A 90 -15.16 26.10 0.53
N ASP A 91 -14.67 26.08 -0.73
CA ASP A 91 -13.64 25.12 -1.19
C ASP A 91 -12.43 25.14 -0.27
N GLN A 92 -11.90 23.95 0.03
CA GLN A 92 -10.67 23.76 0.79
C GLN A 92 -9.58 23.03 -0.01
N ILE A 93 -9.85 22.73 -1.27
CA ILE A 93 -8.93 22.18 -2.27
C ILE A 93 -8.95 23.09 -3.48
N VAL A 94 -7.81 23.70 -3.79
CA VAL A 94 -7.70 24.69 -4.86
C VAL A 94 -6.47 24.40 -5.71
N TYR A 95 -6.65 24.39 -7.02
CA TYR A 95 -5.53 24.26 -7.95
C TYR A 95 -4.72 25.55 -8.01
N TYR A 96 -3.42 25.42 -8.01
CA TYR A 96 -2.51 26.55 -8.22
C TYR A 96 -2.70 27.12 -9.62
N GLU A 97 -3.00 28.44 -9.71
CA GLU A 97 -3.23 29.15 -10.95
C GLU A 97 -2.27 30.36 -11.13
N GLY A 98 -1.13 30.33 -10.44
CA GLY A 98 -0.14 31.39 -10.51
C GLY A 98 0.77 31.31 -11.74
N ALA A 99 1.88 32.03 -11.69
CA ALA A 99 2.92 31.92 -12.72
C ALA A 99 3.46 30.48 -12.80
N PRO A 100 3.90 30.02 -14.00
CA PRO A 100 4.42 28.66 -14.18
C PRO A 100 5.49 28.31 -13.13
N LEU A 101 5.33 27.16 -12.51
CA LEU A 101 6.28 26.65 -11.53
C LEU A 101 7.58 26.23 -12.23
N MET A 102 8.71 26.56 -11.62
CA MET A 102 10.01 26.15 -12.12
C MET A 102 10.43 24.84 -11.47
N ALA A 103 11.10 23.96 -12.19
CA ALA A 103 11.69 22.74 -11.63
C ALA A 103 12.72 23.07 -10.53
N HIS A 104 12.83 22.17 -9.54
CA HIS A 104 13.81 22.25 -8.45
C HIS A 104 13.72 23.53 -7.62
N LYS A 105 12.50 23.97 -7.28
CA LYS A 105 12.26 25.20 -6.52
C LYS A 105 11.34 24.94 -5.35
N ARG A 106 11.67 25.56 -4.20
CA ARG A 106 10.81 25.61 -3.02
C ARG A 106 9.92 26.84 -3.12
N TYR A 107 8.63 26.62 -2.88
CA TYR A 107 7.58 27.62 -2.81
C TYR A 107 6.98 27.63 -1.41
N TYR A 108 6.85 28.80 -0.81
CA TYR A 108 6.23 29.01 0.48
C TYR A 108 4.83 29.54 0.27
N TRP A 109 3.88 29.09 1.06
CA TRP A 109 2.51 29.55 0.92
C TRP A 109 1.76 29.58 2.25
N LYS A 110 0.68 30.37 2.27
CA LYS A 110 -0.27 30.52 3.38
C LYS A 110 -1.67 30.72 2.84
N VAL A 111 -2.68 30.45 3.68
CA VAL A 111 -4.07 30.74 3.38
C VAL A 111 -4.64 31.70 4.43
N GLU A 112 -5.43 32.64 3.97
CA GLU A 112 -6.30 33.51 4.78
C GLU A 112 -7.74 33.03 4.59
N ILE A 113 -8.45 32.77 5.71
CA ILE A 113 -9.79 32.20 5.72
C ILE A 113 -10.74 33.18 6.41
N TRP A 114 -11.89 33.45 5.82
CA TRP A 114 -12.95 34.22 6.44
C TRP A 114 -14.10 33.29 6.84
N THR A 115 -14.46 33.34 8.09
CA THR A 115 -15.66 32.71 8.68
C THR A 115 -16.64 33.80 9.16
N ALA A 116 -17.80 33.41 9.70
CA ALA A 116 -18.76 34.38 10.24
C ALA A 116 -18.13 35.29 11.31
N GLY A 117 -17.70 36.49 10.90
CA GLY A 117 -17.16 37.52 11.79
C GLY A 117 -15.68 37.39 12.16
N LYS A 118 -14.91 36.48 11.57
CA LYS A 118 -13.49 36.29 11.90
C LYS A 118 -12.64 36.00 10.66
N LYS A 119 -11.44 36.61 10.60
CA LYS A 119 -10.37 36.25 9.68
C LYS A 119 -9.36 35.36 10.41
N ILE A 120 -9.03 34.21 9.85
CA ILE A 120 -7.99 33.27 10.32
C ILE A 120 -6.88 33.28 9.27
N VAL A 121 -5.63 33.32 9.71
CA VAL A 121 -4.46 33.22 8.84
C VAL A 121 -3.67 31.99 9.26
N SER A 122 -3.36 31.11 8.33
CA SER A 122 -2.55 29.94 8.61
C SER A 122 -1.09 30.31 8.93
N LYS A 123 -0.37 29.43 9.59
CA LYS A 123 1.09 29.50 9.55
C LYS A 123 1.56 29.23 8.13
N PRO A 124 2.67 29.85 7.67
CA PRO A 124 3.30 29.49 6.41
C PRO A 124 3.77 28.03 6.39
N THR A 125 3.66 27.40 5.22
CA THR A 125 4.23 26.10 4.89
C THR A 125 4.92 26.17 3.53
N TRP A 126 5.39 25.04 3.00
CA TRP A 126 6.07 24.99 1.72
C TRP A 126 5.77 23.70 0.95
N PHE A 127 6.03 23.72 -0.34
CA PHE A 127 6.23 22.55 -1.19
C PHE A 127 7.44 22.80 -2.09
N GLU A 128 8.05 21.73 -2.58
CA GLU A 128 9.21 21.80 -3.46
C GLU A 128 8.95 21.03 -4.75
N THR A 129 9.17 21.70 -5.89
CA THR A 129 9.01 21.06 -7.19
C THR A 129 10.25 20.21 -7.53
N ALA A 130 10.03 19.13 -8.29
CA ALA A 130 11.09 18.29 -8.83
C ALA A 130 11.19 18.44 -10.36
N LYS A 131 10.99 17.37 -11.09
CA LYS A 131 11.05 17.31 -12.57
C LYS A 131 9.66 17.63 -13.11
N ILE A 132 9.41 18.85 -13.56
CA ILE A 132 8.13 19.29 -14.14
C ILE A 132 7.97 18.75 -15.58
N ALA A 133 9.07 18.69 -16.32
CA ALA A 133 9.07 18.17 -17.69
C ALA A 133 10.10 17.05 -17.85
N SER A 134 9.86 16.16 -18.81
CA SER A 134 10.83 15.08 -19.13
C SER A 134 12.22 15.61 -19.51
N SER A 135 12.30 16.83 -20.10
CA SER A 135 13.55 17.51 -20.43
C SER A 135 14.36 17.98 -19.22
N ASP A 136 13.78 17.97 -18.02
CA ASP A 136 14.48 18.31 -16.77
C ASP A 136 15.46 17.23 -16.34
N TRP A 137 15.23 15.99 -16.78
CA TRP A 137 16.18 14.91 -16.58
C TRP A 137 17.43 15.09 -17.45
N LYS A 138 18.62 15.00 -16.82
CA LYS A 138 19.93 15.03 -17.49
C LYS A 138 20.65 13.69 -17.38
N ALA A 139 20.18 12.80 -16.52
CA ALA A 139 20.69 11.44 -16.34
C ALA A 139 20.28 10.52 -17.50
N SER A 140 21.03 9.46 -17.64
CA SER A 140 20.69 8.33 -18.51
C SER A 140 20.42 7.09 -17.66
N TRP A 141 19.51 6.23 -18.12
CA TRP A 141 19.37 4.90 -17.57
C TRP A 141 20.66 4.10 -17.77
N ILE A 142 21.16 3.49 -16.72
CA ILE A 142 22.38 2.65 -16.74
C ILE A 142 22.08 1.27 -16.14
N THR A 143 22.86 0.27 -16.60
CA THR A 143 22.84 -1.11 -16.08
C THR A 143 24.25 -1.68 -16.11
N ASP A 144 24.43 -2.93 -15.67
CA ASP A 144 25.68 -3.67 -15.86
C ASP A 144 25.68 -4.42 -17.22
N THR A 145 26.70 -5.24 -17.48
CA THR A 145 26.90 -5.95 -18.75
C THR A 145 26.24 -7.33 -18.80
N HIS A 146 25.55 -7.74 -17.73
CA HIS A 146 24.90 -9.05 -17.65
C HIS A 146 23.49 -9.01 -18.26
N ASP A 147 22.98 -10.15 -18.62
CA ASP A 147 21.60 -10.31 -19.07
C ASP A 147 20.60 -10.39 -17.89
N LYS A 148 19.32 -10.46 -18.20
CA LYS A 148 18.24 -10.47 -17.20
C LYS A 148 18.18 -11.74 -16.38
N GLU A 149 18.80 -12.84 -16.83
CA GLU A 149 18.82 -14.13 -16.11
C GLU A 149 19.98 -14.23 -15.10
N PHE A 150 20.90 -13.28 -15.12
CA PHE A 150 22.03 -13.28 -14.21
C PHE A 150 21.57 -12.91 -12.78
N GLU A 151 21.64 -13.86 -11.85
CA GLU A 151 21.05 -13.76 -10.52
C GLU A 151 21.65 -12.66 -9.62
N PRO A 152 23.02 -12.50 -9.51
CA PRO A 152 23.58 -11.56 -8.55
C PRO A 152 23.18 -10.11 -8.79
N SER A 153 22.75 -9.43 -7.73
CA SER A 153 22.32 -8.02 -7.74
C SER A 153 23.44 -7.07 -8.17
N PRO A 154 23.18 -6.11 -9.09
CA PRO A 154 24.18 -5.13 -9.51
C PRO A 154 24.33 -4.01 -8.46
N ARG A 155 25.56 -3.54 -8.32
CA ARG A 155 25.95 -2.36 -7.55
C ARG A 155 26.53 -1.31 -8.48
N PHE A 156 26.23 -0.07 -8.16
CA PHE A 156 26.77 1.09 -8.88
C PHE A 156 27.43 2.06 -7.91
N ARG A 157 28.51 2.70 -8.35
CA ARG A 157 29.15 3.74 -7.57
C ARG A 157 29.72 4.84 -8.47
N LYS A 158 29.78 6.05 -7.91
CA LYS A 158 30.39 7.22 -8.53
C LYS A 158 31.11 8.05 -7.48
N VAL A 159 32.39 8.30 -7.69
CA VAL A 159 33.13 9.30 -6.90
C VAL A 159 33.06 10.63 -7.66
N PHE A 160 32.80 11.72 -6.95
CA PHE A 160 32.71 13.06 -7.51
C PHE A 160 33.23 14.09 -6.49
N ASN A 161 33.45 15.32 -6.93
CA ASN A 161 34.01 16.38 -6.10
C ASN A 161 33.12 17.63 -6.10
N ALA A 162 32.48 17.91 -4.96
CA ALA A 162 31.73 19.15 -4.74
C ALA A 162 32.73 20.27 -4.40
N GLN A 163 32.91 21.18 -5.35
CA GLN A 163 34.05 22.14 -5.31
C GLN A 163 33.86 23.26 -4.28
N LYS A 164 32.61 23.61 -3.96
CA LYS A 164 32.26 24.75 -3.11
C LYS A 164 31.47 24.31 -1.89
N PRO A 165 31.27 25.18 -0.86
CA PRO A 165 30.35 24.87 0.22
C PRO A 165 28.92 24.66 -0.30
N ILE A 166 28.27 23.61 0.15
CA ILE A 166 26.92 23.20 -0.25
C ILE A 166 25.89 23.96 0.57
N ALA A 167 24.92 24.60 -0.10
CA ALA A 167 23.75 25.21 0.53
C ALA A 167 22.61 24.21 0.66
N GLU A 168 22.34 23.46 -0.40
CA GLU A 168 21.33 22.38 -0.42
C GLU A 168 21.67 21.35 -1.50
N ALA A 169 21.18 20.11 -1.31
CA ALA A 169 21.31 19.08 -2.33
C ALA A 169 20.08 18.17 -2.35
N ARG A 170 19.65 17.78 -3.57
CA ARG A 170 18.53 16.87 -3.81
C ARG A 170 18.97 15.69 -4.64
N CYS A 171 18.57 14.48 -4.23
CA CYS A 171 18.76 13.27 -5.01
C CYS A 171 17.43 12.84 -5.61
N TYR A 172 17.36 12.71 -6.93
CA TYR A 172 16.25 12.16 -7.69
C TYR A 172 16.67 10.79 -8.19
N ILE A 173 15.97 9.72 -7.77
CA ILE A 173 16.38 8.35 -8.05
C ILE A 173 15.23 7.44 -8.40
N SER A 174 15.42 6.61 -9.42
CA SER A 174 14.58 5.44 -9.71
C SER A 174 15.47 4.22 -9.90
N GLY A 175 15.12 3.13 -9.24
CA GLY A 175 15.73 1.80 -9.41
C GLY A 175 14.67 0.84 -9.92
N LEU A 176 14.91 0.26 -11.09
CA LEU A 176 14.08 -0.79 -11.65
C LEU A 176 14.73 -2.15 -11.33
N GLY A 177 14.19 -3.05 -10.50
CA GLY A 177 13.02 -3.05 -9.64
C GLY A 177 13.08 -2.27 -8.32
N TYR A 178 14.05 -2.48 -7.42
CA TYR A 178 14.19 -1.76 -6.15
C TYR A 178 15.61 -1.27 -5.98
N TYR A 179 15.84 -0.36 -5.03
CA TYR A 179 17.19 0.15 -4.75
C TYR A 179 17.45 0.36 -3.26
N GLN A 180 18.74 0.31 -2.91
CA GLN A 180 19.30 0.90 -1.69
C GLN A 180 20.30 1.98 -2.08
N LEU A 181 20.08 3.21 -1.59
CA LEU A 181 20.92 4.38 -1.88
C LEU A 181 21.89 4.64 -0.70
N TYR A 182 23.12 4.96 -1.05
CA TYR A 182 24.19 5.30 -0.09
C TYR A 182 24.92 6.57 -0.52
N LEU A 183 25.20 7.43 0.46
CA LEU A 183 26.11 8.58 0.28
C LEU A 183 27.21 8.55 1.36
N ASN A 184 28.46 8.55 0.92
CA ASN A 184 29.63 8.50 1.80
C ASN A 184 29.59 7.37 2.85
N GLY A 185 29.03 6.20 2.46
CA GLY A 185 28.89 5.04 3.32
C GLY A 185 27.64 5.00 4.19
N LYS A 186 26.84 6.06 4.22
CA LYS A 186 25.57 6.12 4.95
C LYS A 186 24.41 5.75 4.05
N THR A 187 23.48 4.95 4.56
CA THR A 187 22.20 4.65 3.88
C THR A 187 21.32 5.89 3.84
N ILE A 188 20.66 6.11 2.70
CA ILE A 188 19.66 7.15 2.49
C ILE A 188 18.31 6.48 2.24
N GLY A 189 17.30 6.87 3.00
CA GLY A 189 15.99 6.20 3.02
C GLY A 189 15.95 5.03 4.01
N GLU A 190 14.76 4.52 4.27
CA GLU A 190 14.49 3.58 5.37
C GLU A 190 14.18 2.15 4.90
N SER A 191 13.96 1.95 3.60
CA SER A 191 13.58 0.66 3.01
C SER A 191 14.23 0.41 1.66
N SER A 192 14.37 -0.85 1.30
CA SER A 192 14.84 -1.32 0.00
C SER A 192 13.73 -1.67 -0.99
N LEU A 193 12.44 -1.42 -0.64
CA LEU A 193 11.29 -1.77 -1.49
C LEU A 193 10.69 -0.55 -2.21
N ASN A 194 11.52 0.42 -2.59
CA ASN A 194 11.14 1.60 -3.34
C ASN A 194 11.90 1.67 -4.68
N PRO A 195 11.31 2.32 -5.71
CA PRO A 195 10.00 2.95 -5.77
C PRO A 195 8.85 1.94 -5.82
N GLY A 196 7.61 2.45 -5.67
CA GLY A 196 6.42 1.62 -5.72
C GLY A 196 6.22 0.92 -7.07
N PHE A 197 5.57 -0.23 -7.05
CA PHE A 197 5.29 -1.05 -8.22
C PHE A 197 4.26 -0.38 -9.14
N THR A 198 4.55 -0.36 -10.46
CA THR A 198 3.68 0.10 -11.55
C THR A 198 3.82 -0.85 -12.75
N ASP A 199 3.00 -0.69 -13.77
CA ASP A 199 3.33 -1.24 -15.09
C ASP A 199 4.54 -0.49 -15.66
N TYR A 200 5.70 -1.13 -15.60
CA TYR A 200 6.95 -0.50 -16.03
C TYR A 200 7.04 -0.23 -17.53
N SER A 201 6.14 -0.79 -18.35
CA SER A 201 6.06 -0.45 -19.77
C SER A 201 5.30 0.86 -20.04
N LYS A 202 4.53 1.33 -19.06
CA LYS A 202 3.69 2.54 -19.13
C LYS A 202 4.28 3.67 -18.31
N ARG A 203 4.60 3.40 -17.03
CA ARG A 203 4.95 4.42 -16.06
C ARG A 203 5.99 3.92 -15.06
N VAL A 204 6.96 4.79 -14.73
CA VAL A 204 8.01 4.55 -13.74
C VAL A 204 7.96 5.63 -12.68
N LEU A 205 8.09 5.26 -11.42
CA LEU A 205 8.16 6.20 -10.31
C LEU A 205 9.61 6.50 -9.93
N TYR A 206 9.86 7.74 -9.47
CA TYR A 206 11.12 8.13 -8.83
C TYR A 206 10.88 8.76 -7.47
N ASN A 207 11.90 8.67 -6.60
CA ASN A 207 11.87 9.29 -5.27
C ASN A 207 12.79 10.51 -5.22
N THR A 208 12.45 11.47 -4.36
CA THR A 208 13.25 12.66 -4.07
C THR A 208 13.70 12.67 -2.63
N TYR A 209 15.02 12.80 -2.41
CA TYR A 209 15.60 12.88 -1.07
C TYR A 209 16.34 14.20 -0.87
N ASP A 210 16.20 14.80 0.30
CA ASP A 210 17.12 15.82 0.79
C ASP A 210 18.41 15.14 1.25
N VAL A 211 19.51 15.42 0.55
CA VAL A 211 20.82 14.81 0.82
C VAL A 211 21.86 15.83 1.23
N THR A 212 21.43 17.02 1.63
CA THR A 212 22.28 18.15 2.00
C THR A 212 23.29 17.75 3.07
N GLU A 213 22.80 17.15 4.18
CA GLU A 213 23.62 16.74 5.32
C GLU A 213 24.48 15.47 5.06
N ALA A 214 24.19 14.73 3.99
CA ALA A 214 24.94 13.53 3.61
C ALA A 214 26.15 13.83 2.74
N LEU A 215 26.23 15.03 2.16
CA LEU A 215 27.30 15.48 1.30
C LEU A 215 28.23 16.47 2.03
N GLN A 216 29.47 16.56 1.54
CA GLN A 216 30.48 17.49 2.05
C GLN A 216 31.18 18.23 0.91
N LYS A 217 31.74 19.39 1.19
CA LYS A 217 32.68 20.03 0.28
C LYS A 217 33.88 19.10 0.08
N GLY A 218 34.32 18.92 -1.16
CA GLY A 218 35.39 18.01 -1.54
C GLY A 218 34.87 16.71 -2.12
N THR A 219 35.62 15.64 -1.91
CA THR A 219 35.31 14.34 -2.52
C THR A 219 34.16 13.63 -1.79
N ASN A 220 33.20 13.16 -2.57
CA ASN A 220 32.04 12.37 -2.12
C ASN A 220 31.91 11.08 -2.94
N CYS A 221 31.18 10.12 -2.42
CA CYS A 221 30.84 8.88 -3.12
C CYS A 221 29.34 8.60 -3.01
N ILE A 222 28.70 8.38 -4.13
CA ILE A 222 27.36 7.81 -4.22
C ILE A 222 27.47 6.34 -4.56
N GLY A 223 26.71 5.50 -3.85
CA GLY A 223 26.59 4.06 -4.09
C GLY A 223 25.13 3.67 -4.19
N VAL A 224 24.80 2.76 -5.08
CA VAL A 224 23.45 2.22 -5.25
C VAL A 224 23.55 0.72 -5.44
N GLN A 225 22.77 -0.06 -4.67
CA GLN A 225 22.54 -1.47 -4.94
C GLN A 225 21.13 -1.62 -5.46
N LEU A 226 20.94 -2.37 -6.56
CA LEU A 226 19.62 -2.67 -7.11
C LEU A 226 19.20 -4.09 -6.76
N GLY A 227 17.89 -4.31 -6.65
CA GLY A 227 17.23 -5.61 -6.58
C GLY A 227 16.41 -5.87 -7.83
N ASN A 228 15.94 -7.09 -7.98
CA ASN A 228 15.09 -7.52 -9.11
C ASN A 228 13.66 -7.00 -8.96
N GLY A 229 13.05 -7.13 -7.76
CA GLY A 229 11.67 -6.74 -7.47
C GLY A 229 10.68 -7.28 -8.53
N TRP A 230 9.63 -6.53 -8.79
CA TRP A 230 8.65 -6.84 -9.85
C TRP A 230 9.16 -6.56 -11.27
N PHE A 231 10.25 -5.80 -11.39
CA PHE A 231 10.83 -5.46 -12.70
C PHE A 231 11.53 -6.66 -13.38
N ASN A 232 12.22 -7.50 -12.60
CA ASN A 232 12.91 -8.67 -13.11
C ASN A 232 12.59 -9.92 -12.27
N GLU A 233 11.31 -10.24 -12.13
CA GLU A 233 10.89 -11.49 -11.51
C GLU A 233 11.51 -12.67 -12.25
N GLN A 234 12.42 -13.42 -11.59
CA GLN A 234 13.14 -14.51 -12.24
C GLN A 234 12.49 -15.87 -11.98
N THR A 235 11.88 -16.05 -10.80
CA THR A 235 11.24 -17.31 -10.41
C THR A 235 9.82 -17.35 -10.99
N PRO A 236 9.48 -18.38 -11.78
CA PRO A 236 8.14 -18.52 -12.32
C PRO A 236 7.08 -18.67 -11.22
N THR A 237 6.02 -17.89 -11.36
CA THR A 237 4.78 -18.03 -10.61
C THR A 237 3.61 -18.21 -11.54
N VAL A 238 2.43 -18.60 -11.03
CA VAL A 238 1.21 -18.71 -11.84
C VAL A 238 0.76 -17.37 -12.42
N TRP A 239 1.26 -16.25 -11.91
CA TRP A 239 0.95 -14.88 -12.34
C TRP A 239 1.78 -14.40 -13.53
N TYR A 240 2.75 -15.19 -13.99
CA TYR A 240 3.60 -14.96 -15.17
C TYR A 240 4.41 -13.66 -15.19
N PHE A 241 4.69 -13.02 -14.05
CA PHE A 241 5.57 -11.83 -14.00
C PHE A 241 6.97 -12.11 -14.54
N HIS A 242 7.44 -13.35 -14.48
CA HIS A 242 8.69 -13.78 -15.11
C HIS A 242 8.67 -13.71 -16.65
N LEU A 243 7.51 -13.49 -17.27
CA LEU A 243 7.32 -13.29 -18.71
C LEU A 243 6.94 -11.85 -19.06
N ALA A 244 6.75 -10.98 -18.09
CA ALA A 244 6.29 -9.60 -18.29
C ALA A 244 7.10 -8.87 -19.38
N PRO A 245 6.47 -8.08 -20.26
CA PRO A 245 7.11 -7.47 -21.43
C PRO A 245 8.21 -6.46 -21.09
N TRP A 246 8.14 -5.85 -19.90
CA TRP A 246 9.16 -4.91 -19.43
C TRP A 246 10.40 -5.57 -18.84
N ARG A 247 10.39 -6.87 -18.62
CA ARG A 247 11.42 -7.58 -17.87
C ARG A 247 12.80 -7.44 -18.50
N ALA A 248 13.71 -6.87 -17.75
CA ALA A 248 15.11 -6.65 -18.14
C ALA A 248 16.04 -6.74 -16.93
N ARG A 249 17.37 -6.65 -17.16
CA ARG A 249 18.36 -6.50 -16.09
C ARG A 249 18.08 -5.22 -15.30
N PRO A 250 18.13 -5.20 -13.94
CA PRO A 250 17.86 -4.03 -13.14
C PRO A 250 18.59 -2.78 -13.62
N GLN A 251 17.91 -1.64 -13.63
CA GLN A 251 18.38 -0.37 -14.21
C GLN A 251 18.33 0.75 -13.18
N LEU A 252 19.23 1.71 -13.30
CA LEU A 252 19.35 2.89 -12.44
C LEU A 252 19.21 4.18 -13.23
N LEU A 253 18.35 5.09 -12.76
CA LEU A 253 18.33 6.50 -13.13
C LEU A 253 18.57 7.32 -11.87
N CYS A 254 19.60 8.17 -11.84
CA CYS A 254 19.95 8.94 -10.65
C CYS A 254 20.55 10.29 -10.99
N GLU A 255 20.05 11.35 -10.35
CA GLU A 255 20.63 12.69 -10.36
C GLU A 255 20.78 13.22 -8.95
N VAL A 256 21.93 13.83 -8.66
CA VAL A 256 22.13 14.67 -7.48
C VAL A 256 22.33 16.10 -7.93
N LEU A 257 21.35 16.96 -7.64
CA LEU A 257 21.44 18.40 -7.85
C LEU A 257 22.02 19.05 -6.60
N ILE A 258 23.16 19.71 -6.73
CA ILE A 258 23.85 20.44 -5.68
C ILE A 258 23.73 21.93 -5.95
N THR A 259 23.19 22.69 -5.01
CA THR A 259 23.20 24.16 -5.02
C THR A 259 24.24 24.64 -4.01
N TYR A 260 25.20 25.42 -4.49
CA TYR A 260 26.28 25.98 -3.68
C TYR A 260 25.85 27.27 -2.97
N THR A 261 26.60 27.69 -1.96
CA THR A 261 26.31 28.91 -1.17
C THR A 261 26.38 30.21 -2.00
N ASP A 262 27.02 30.20 -3.16
CA ASP A 262 27.05 31.33 -4.13
C ASP A 262 25.93 31.27 -5.18
N GLY A 263 25.04 30.26 -5.06
CA GLY A 263 23.90 30.06 -5.95
C GLY A 263 24.22 29.28 -7.24
N GLU A 264 25.47 28.91 -7.51
CA GLU A 264 25.81 28.04 -8.64
C GLU A 264 25.25 26.62 -8.38
N GLN A 265 24.88 25.94 -9.48
CA GLN A 265 24.36 24.58 -9.44
C GLN A 265 25.24 23.59 -10.19
N GLU A 266 25.37 22.38 -9.65
CA GLU A 266 26.05 21.25 -10.28
C GLU A 266 25.15 20.02 -10.24
N ILE A 267 25.15 19.24 -11.33
CA ILE A 267 24.39 17.99 -11.43
C ILE A 267 25.34 16.81 -11.57
N ILE A 268 25.30 15.91 -10.61
CA ILE A 268 25.94 14.59 -10.68
C ILE A 268 24.87 13.61 -11.18
N LYS A 269 25.12 12.99 -12.33
CA LYS A 269 24.11 12.17 -13.03
C LYS A 269 24.60 10.76 -13.32
N SER A 270 23.67 9.82 -13.47
CA SER A 270 23.96 8.49 -13.96
C SER A 270 24.31 8.54 -15.46
N ASP A 271 25.44 7.95 -15.79
CA ASP A 271 25.98 7.78 -17.13
C ASP A 271 27.06 6.68 -17.14
N THR A 272 27.70 6.44 -18.28
CA THR A 272 28.74 5.39 -18.44
C THR A 272 30.03 5.63 -17.63
N SER A 273 30.17 6.79 -16.98
CA SER A 273 31.31 7.06 -16.07
C SER A 273 31.09 6.48 -14.66
N TRP A 274 29.92 5.94 -14.35
CA TRP A 274 29.68 5.17 -13.15
C TRP A 274 30.36 3.80 -13.27
N GLN A 275 30.77 3.29 -12.12
CA GLN A 275 31.35 1.95 -12.02
C GLN A 275 30.33 0.96 -11.50
N THR A 276 30.39 -0.29 -11.97
CA THR A 276 29.47 -1.36 -11.57
C THR A 276 30.21 -2.66 -11.25
N ASN A 277 29.67 -3.41 -10.29
CA ASN A 277 30.07 -4.76 -9.91
C ASN A 277 28.91 -5.47 -9.23
N THR A 278 29.06 -6.73 -8.92
CA THR A 278 28.14 -7.47 -8.03
C THR A 278 28.70 -7.51 -6.60
N GLY A 279 27.87 -7.94 -5.65
CA GLY A 279 28.22 -8.02 -4.24
C GLY A 279 27.75 -9.30 -3.56
N PRO A 280 27.53 -9.26 -2.25
CA PRO A 280 27.10 -10.42 -1.46
C PRO A 280 25.67 -10.86 -1.75
N VAL A 281 24.77 -10.00 -2.30
CA VAL A 281 23.42 -10.42 -2.72
C VAL A 281 23.56 -11.23 -4.00
N ARG A 282 23.42 -12.55 -3.88
CA ARG A 282 23.64 -13.52 -4.96
C ARG A 282 22.36 -13.91 -5.68
N PHE A 283 21.24 -13.67 -5.03
CA PHE A 283 19.90 -13.83 -5.56
C PHE A 283 18.95 -12.98 -4.73
N ASP A 284 17.97 -12.37 -5.35
CA ASP A 284 16.84 -11.73 -4.70
C ASP A 284 15.59 -11.93 -5.53
N ASN A 285 14.46 -12.15 -4.85
CA ASN A 285 13.17 -12.38 -5.47
C ASN A 285 12.07 -12.01 -4.48
N ILE A 286 11.00 -11.40 -4.97
CA ILE A 286 9.92 -10.89 -4.11
C ILE A 286 9.14 -12.02 -3.41
N HIS A 287 9.02 -13.20 -4.01
CA HIS A 287 8.31 -14.36 -3.45
C HIS A 287 9.23 -15.33 -2.71
N VAL A 288 10.43 -15.55 -3.24
CA VAL A 288 11.41 -16.48 -2.64
C VAL A 288 12.09 -15.84 -1.44
N GLY A 289 12.84 -14.76 -1.65
CA GLY A 289 13.65 -14.12 -0.64
C GLY A 289 15.03 -13.74 -1.15
N THR A 290 15.98 -13.57 -0.23
CA THR A 290 17.35 -13.10 -0.51
C THR A 290 18.39 -14.17 -0.19
N THR A 291 19.29 -14.47 -1.13
CA THR A 291 20.53 -15.21 -0.84
C THR A 291 21.70 -14.25 -0.71
N TYR A 292 22.31 -14.22 0.46
CA TYR A 292 23.42 -13.33 0.80
C TYR A 292 24.67 -14.13 1.20
N ASP A 293 25.78 -13.94 0.49
CA ASP A 293 27.07 -14.53 0.84
C ASP A 293 27.99 -13.49 1.48
N ALA A 294 28.08 -13.49 2.81
CA ALA A 294 28.88 -12.51 3.55
C ALA A 294 30.38 -12.59 3.27
N ARG A 295 30.87 -13.70 2.73
CA ARG A 295 32.30 -13.86 2.31
C ARG A 295 32.64 -12.95 1.12
N LEU A 296 31.63 -12.46 0.37
CA LEU A 296 31.78 -11.60 -0.79
C LEU A 296 31.56 -10.13 -0.47
N GLU A 297 31.45 -9.77 0.80
CA GLU A 297 31.36 -8.37 1.21
C GLU A 297 32.61 -7.61 0.79
N GLN A 298 32.41 -6.40 0.35
CA GLN A 298 33.44 -5.43 -0.03
C GLN A 298 33.32 -4.18 0.85
N PRO A 299 33.85 -4.22 2.09
CA PRO A 299 33.69 -3.12 3.03
C PRO A 299 34.14 -1.77 2.44
N GLY A 300 33.31 -0.76 2.61
CA GLY A 300 33.61 0.58 2.12
C GLY A 300 33.42 0.78 0.61
N TRP A 301 32.81 -0.14 -0.12
CA TRP A 301 32.55 -0.03 -1.56
C TRP A 301 31.81 1.26 -1.95
N ASN A 302 31.01 1.80 -1.07
CA ASN A 302 30.21 3.01 -1.20
C ASN A 302 30.87 4.25 -0.55
N THR A 303 32.19 4.22 -0.35
CA THR A 303 32.98 5.32 0.22
C THR A 303 34.07 5.78 -0.74
N VAL A 304 34.63 6.97 -0.47
CA VAL A 304 35.72 7.56 -1.27
C VAL A 304 37.04 6.79 -1.19
N ASN A 305 37.26 6.03 -0.11
CA ASN A 305 38.52 5.35 0.16
C ASN A 305 38.65 3.96 -0.49
N PHE A 306 37.59 3.48 -1.12
CA PHE A 306 37.57 2.18 -1.78
C PHE A 306 38.53 2.15 -2.97
N LYS A 307 39.39 1.12 -3.03
CA LYS A 307 40.51 1.07 -3.99
C LYS A 307 40.31 0.07 -5.14
N GLU A 308 39.35 -0.85 -5.03
CA GLU A 308 39.14 -1.84 -6.08
C GLU A 308 38.55 -1.15 -7.34
N SER A 309 39.05 -1.58 -8.49
CA SER A 309 38.53 -1.10 -9.78
C SER A 309 37.35 -1.96 -10.21
N TRP A 310 36.22 -1.29 -10.47
CA TRP A 310 35.03 -1.92 -11.03
C TRP A 310 34.92 -1.61 -12.54
N LYS A 311 34.08 -2.36 -13.25
CA LYS A 311 33.79 -2.11 -14.66
C LYS A 311 32.97 -0.83 -14.83
N ALA A 312 33.05 -0.19 -16.00
CA ALA A 312 32.14 0.88 -16.36
C ALA A 312 30.72 0.34 -16.53
N SER A 313 29.72 1.13 -16.13
CA SER A 313 28.33 0.84 -16.42
C SER A 313 28.03 1.00 -17.92
N THR A 314 26.92 0.44 -18.38
CA THR A 314 26.43 0.56 -19.76
C THR A 314 25.12 1.35 -19.77
N LEU A 315 24.81 1.99 -20.90
CA LEU A 315 23.51 2.60 -21.10
C LEU A 315 22.44 1.52 -21.20
N ALA A 316 21.27 1.81 -20.65
CA ALA A 316 20.08 0.99 -20.77
C ALA A 316 18.97 1.76 -21.47
N ASN A 317 18.02 1.04 -22.07
CA ASN A 317 16.84 1.65 -22.65
C ASN A 317 15.83 1.96 -21.54
N ALA A 318 15.23 3.13 -21.59
CA ALA A 318 14.10 3.46 -20.71
C ALA A 318 12.95 2.48 -20.98
N PRO A 319 12.36 1.86 -19.94
CA PRO A 319 11.26 0.93 -20.12
C PRO A 319 9.95 1.66 -20.47
N ALA A 320 9.75 2.87 -19.93
CA ALA A 320 8.62 3.74 -20.22
C ALA A 320 9.08 5.17 -20.52
N HIS A 321 8.24 5.93 -21.22
CA HIS A 321 8.46 7.36 -21.48
C HIS A 321 8.00 8.25 -20.32
N LEU A 322 7.05 7.78 -19.52
CA LEU A 322 6.51 8.52 -18.39
C LEU A 322 7.26 8.16 -17.12
N ILE A 323 7.91 9.18 -16.54
CA ILE A 323 8.63 9.08 -15.26
C ILE A 323 7.99 10.10 -14.32
N GLU A 324 7.31 9.63 -13.27
CA GLU A 324 6.58 10.47 -12.32
C GLU A 324 7.17 10.41 -10.90
N SER A 325 7.02 11.49 -10.15
CA SER A 325 7.36 11.51 -8.73
C SER A 325 6.43 10.58 -7.94
N GLN A 326 6.98 9.80 -7.03
CA GLN A 326 6.20 9.04 -6.07
C GLN A 326 5.59 9.99 -5.03
N LYS A 327 4.30 10.24 -5.15
CA LYS A 327 3.52 11.12 -4.25
C LYS A 327 2.79 10.37 -3.13
N MET A 328 2.99 9.08 -3.00
CA MET A 328 2.47 8.25 -1.92
C MET A 328 3.55 7.91 -0.89
N PRO A 329 3.19 7.51 0.34
CA PRO A 329 4.16 7.09 1.35
C PRO A 329 5.09 5.99 0.85
N LEU A 330 6.35 6.06 1.26
CA LEU A 330 7.33 5.01 1.00
C LEU A 330 6.96 3.75 1.79
N ILE A 331 7.37 2.59 1.30
CA ILE A 331 7.39 1.37 2.13
C ILE A 331 8.52 1.54 3.14
N ALA A 332 8.22 1.42 4.42
CA ALA A 332 9.18 1.62 5.52
C ALA A 332 9.22 0.43 6.48
N GLU A 333 10.32 0.34 7.22
CA GLU A 333 10.44 -0.52 8.40
C GLU A 333 9.78 0.23 9.57
N THR A 334 8.65 -0.28 10.11
CA THR A 334 7.86 0.43 11.11
C THR A 334 8.13 -0.04 12.54
N ASP A 335 7.81 -1.27 12.88
CA ASP A 335 7.94 -1.82 14.22
C ASP A 335 8.95 -2.97 14.28
N ARG A 336 9.67 -3.05 15.41
CA ARG A 336 10.54 -4.19 15.72
C ARG A 336 9.99 -4.95 16.91
N TYR A 337 9.96 -6.27 16.82
CA TYR A 337 9.42 -7.15 17.86
C TYR A 337 10.23 -8.45 17.99
N SER A 338 10.19 -9.03 19.19
CA SER A 338 10.92 -10.24 19.52
C SER A 338 10.01 -11.47 19.47
N PRO A 339 10.53 -12.68 19.20
CA PRO A 339 9.78 -13.91 19.35
C PRO A 339 9.21 -14.07 20.78
N VAL A 340 8.01 -14.64 20.88
CA VAL A 340 7.38 -14.99 22.18
C VAL A 340 7.85 -16.34 22.69
N SER A 341 8.29 -17.23 21.79
CA SER A 341 8.89 -18.51 22.15
C SER A 341 9.84 -19.03 21.07
N VAL A 342 10.68 -20.00 21.45
CA VAL A 342 11.57 -20.73 20.55
C VAL A 342 11.53 -22.22 20.90
N THR A 343 11.39 -23.06 19.88
CA THR A 343 11.41 -24.52 19.97
C THR A 343 12.64 -25.07 19.26
N LYS A 344 13.46 -25.80 19.98
CA LYS A 344 14.59 -26.51 19.37
C LYS A 344 14.10 -27.85 18.80
N ILE A 345 14.13 -27.97 17.48
CA ILE A 345 13.82 -29.24 16.79
C ILE A 345 15.02 -30.21 16.86
N ASN A 346 16.23 -29.69 16.58
CA ASN A 346 17.51 -30.42 16.70
C ASN A 346 18.66 -29.41 16.76
N ASP A 347 19.90 -29.87 16.69
CA ASP A 347 21.10 -29.02 16.83
C ASP A 347 21.35 -28.08 15.63
N THR A 348 20.60 -28.25 14.54
CA THR A 348 20.70 -27.43 13.34
C THR A 348 19.36 -26.78 12.94
N CYS A 349 18.31 -26.92 13.77
CA CYS A 349 16.95 -26.41 13.43
C CYS A 349 16.24 -25.86 14.67
N TYR A 350 15.81 -24.62 14.59
CA TYR A 350 15.03 -23.89 15.59
C TYR A 350 13.80 -23.24 14.95
N VAL A 351 12.66 -23.33 15.62
CA VAL A 351 11.40 -22.70 15.22
C VAL A 351 11.03 -21.63 16.25
N TYR A 352 10.82 -20.41 15.76
CA TYR A 352 10.46 -19.24 16.55
C TYR A 352 8.99 -18.89 16.29
N ASP A 353 8.20 -18.70 17.35
CA ASP A 353 6.87 -18.11 17.27
C ASP A 353 7.00 -16.62 17.53
N MET A 354 6.60 -15.81 16.57
CA MET A 354 6.64 -14.35 16.65
C MET A 354 5.42 -13.76 17.37
N GLY A 355 4.43 -14.60 17.74
CA GLY A 355 3.22 -14.21 18.47
C GLY A 355 2.18 -13.47 17.64
N MET A 356 2.47 -13.15 16.38
CA MET A 356 1.58 -12.42 15.49
C MET A 356 1.87 -12.77 14.03
N ASN A 357 0.81 -13.04 13.25
CA ASN A 357 0.92 -13.13 11.79
C ASN A 357 0.88 -11.73 11.19
N THR A 358 1.96 -11.30 10.58
CA THR A 358 2.12 -9.96 9.99
C THR A 358 3.05 -10.01 8.78
N ALA A 359 3.24 -8.87 8.10
CA ALA A 359 4.14 -8.76 6.96
C ALA A 359 5.39 -7.95 7.29
N GLY A 360 6.52 -8.36 6.70
CA GLY A 360 7.81 -7.69 6.88
C GLY A 360 9.00 -8.60 6.64
N ILE A 361 10.08 -8.35 7.35
CA ILE A 361 11.34 -9.13 7.27
C ILE A 361 11.82 -9.52 8.66
N THR A 362 12.87 -10.36 8.68
CA THR A 362 13.58 -10.70 9.93
C THR A 362 15.01 -10.20 9.91
N GLU A 363 15.50 -9.74 11.05
CA GLU A 363 16.92 -9.51 11.31
C GLU A 363 17.44 -10.64 12.19
N VAL A 364 18.48 -11.33 11.72
CA VAL A 364 19.14 -12.41 12.44
C VAL A 364 20.55 -11.99 12.84
N ARG A 365 20.87 -12.01 14.13
CA ARG A 365 22.24 -11.88 14.64
C ARG A 365 22.72 -13.28 14.98
N ILE A 366 23.85 -13.67 14.43
CA ILE A 366 24.28 -15.07 14.46
C ILE A 366 25.78 -15.18 14.55
N LYS A 367 26.25 -16.18 15.32
CA LYS A 367 27.67 -16.60 15.35
C LYS A 367 27.79 -18.02 14.83
N GLY A 368 28.76 -18.25 13.97
CA GLY A 368 29.01 -19.59 13.44
C GLY A 368 30.32 -19.68 12.66
N GLN A 369 30.61 -20.88 12.15
CA GLN A 369 31.80 -21.12 11.38
C GLN A 369 31.74 -20.49 10.00
N LYS A 370 32.90 -20.06 9.47
CA LYS A 370 32.99 -19.55 8.09
C LYS A 370 32.46 -20.57 7.09
N GLY A 371 31.55 -20.11 6.24
CA GLY A 371 30.94 -20.91 5.18
C GLY A 371 29.66 -21.64 5.59
N THR A 372 29.30 -21.63 6.88
CA THR A 372 28.00 -22.17 7.32
C THR A 372 26.87 -21.48 6.57
N ARG A 373 26.00 -22.29 5.97
CA ARG A 373 24.80 -21.84 5.28
C ARG A 373 23.62 -21.88 6.26
N VAL A 374 23.05 -20.72 6.51
CA VAL A 374 21.86 -20.55 7.34
C VAL A 374 20.68 -20.21 6.44
N MET A 375 19.58 -20.92 6.59
CA MET A 375 18.33 -20.64 5.91
C MET A 375 17.28 -20.19 6.92
N VAL A 376 16.61 -19.09 6.62
CA VAL A 376 15.55 -18.48 7.44
C VAL A 376 14.26 -18.59 6.63
N ARG A 377 13.37 -19.50 7.05
CA ARG A 377 12.10 -19.76 6.36
C ARG A 377 10.93 -19.17 7.16
N HIS A 378 9.96 -18.61 6.45
CA HIS A 378 8.83 -17.92 7.05
C HIS A 378 7.53 -18.64 6.69
N ALA A 379 6.62 -18.80 7.68
CA ALA A 379 5.34 -19.46 7.47
C ALA A 379 4.24 -18.88 8.37
N GLU A 380 2.98 -19.10 7.97
CA GLU A 380 1.80 -18.73 8.73
C GLU A 380 1.35 -19.84 9.70
N MET A 381 1.84 -21.06 9.54
CA MET A 381 1.37 -22.25 10.24
C MET A 381 2.52 -23.15 10.69
N LEU A 382 2.21 -24.00 11.67
CA LEU A 382 3.00 -25.18 12.06
C LEU A 382 2.26 -26.46 11.69
N ASP A 383 3.04 -27.52 11.43
CA ASP A 383 2.51 -28.87 11.35
C ASP A 383 2.21 -29.45 12.76
N SER A 384 1.67 -30.69 12.81
CA SER A 384 1.30 -31.34 14.07
C SER A 384 2.46 -31.71 14.99
N VAL A 385 3.70 -31.60 14.52
CA VAL A 385 4.93 -31.89 15.29
C VAL A 385 5.78 -30.64 15.56
N GLY A 386 5.30 -29.46 15.13
CA GLY A 386 5.90 -28.17 15.45
C GLY A 386 6.93 -27.65 14.45
N ASN A 387 7.03 -28.24 13.25
CA ASN A 387 7.79 -27.64 12.14
C ASN A 387 6.93 -26.62 11.38
N ILE A 388 7.55 -25.71 10.64
CA ILE A 388 6.79 -24.79 9.79
C ILE A 388 6.07 -25.55 8.66
N ASP A 389 4.84 -25.11 8.39
CA ASP A 389 4.02 -25.63 7.31
C ASP A 389 3.75 -24.52 6.27
N GLN A 390 4.23 -24.73 5.04
CA GLN A 390 4.06 -23.79 3.92
C GLN A 390 3.08 -24.31 2.85
N ARG A 391 2.26 -25.33 3.15
CA ARG A 391 1.34 -25.89 2.15
C ARG A 391 0.38 -24.86 1.58
N ASN A 392 -0.09 -23.92 2.41
CA ASN A 392 -1.03 -22.88 1.99
C ASN A 392 -0.37 -21.75 1.16
N ILE A 393 0.95 -21.69 1.09
CA ILE A 393 1.64 -20.58 0.42
C ILE A 393 2.53 -20.99 -0.74
N ASN A 394 2.98 -22.24 -0.83
CA ASN A 394 3.93 -22.66 -1.87
C ASN A 394 3.27 -23.08 -3.19
N MET A 395 1.94 -23.18 -3.25
CA MET A 395 1.21 -23.75 -4.36
C MET A 395 1.29 -22.93 -5.67
N HIS A 396 1.52 -21.64 -5.58
CA HIS A 396 1.60 -20.74 -6.73
C HIS A 396 3.02 -20.54 -7.27
N LEU A 397 4.04 -20.96 -6.52
CA LEU A 397 5.41 -20.91 -6.96
C LEU A 397 5.72 -22.10 -7.93
N ARG A 398 6.53 -21.84 -8.96
CA ARG A 398 7.02 -22.84 -9.91
C ARG A 398 8.54 -22.77 -9.95
N PRO A 399 9.25 -23.29 -8.91
CA PRO A 399 10.68 -23.13 -8.74
C PRO A 399 11.47 -23.74 -9.91
N ARG A 400 12.50 -23.04 -10.39
CA ARG A 400 13.41 -23.51 -11.45
C ARG A 400 14.40 -24.53 -10.93
N ASN A 401 14.65 -24.52 -9.62
CA ASN A 401 15.59 -25.41 -8.94
C ASN A 401 15.29 -25.50 -7.43
N GLU A 402 15.95 -26.42 -6.72
CA GLU A 402 15.74 -26.70 -5.30
C GLU A 402 16.11 -25.53 -4.35
N ARG A 403 16.77 -24.48 -4.83
CA ARG A 403 17.13 -23.31 -4.02
C ARG A 403 15.99 -22.28 -3.95
N GLU A 404 15.05 -22.34 -4.86
CA GLU A 404 13.91 -21.43 -4.92
C GLU A 404 12.78 -21.97 -4.03
N ILE A 405 12.87 -21.71 -2.75
CA ILE A 405 11.86 -22.06 -1.74
C ILE A 405 11.14 -20.77 -1.35
N ILE A 406 9.82 -20.79 -1.43
CA ILE A 406 9.01 -19.61 -1.11
C ILE A 406 9.30 -19.10 0.30
N GLN A 407 9.34 -17.76 0.48
CA GLN A 407 9.56 -17.08 1.76
C GLN A 407 10.79 -17.58 2.52
N SER A 408 11.94 -17.74 1.82
CA SER A 408 13.16 -18.30 2.39
C SER A 408 14.38 -17.46 2.07
N ASP A 409 14.99 -16.90 3.10
CA ASP A 409 16.27 -16.18 3.00
C ASP A 409 17.43 -17.09 3.31
N VAL A 410 18.57 -16.87 2.67
CA VAL A 410 19.79 -17.63 2.89
C VAL A 410 20.96 -16.70 3.22
N TYR A 411 21.64 -17.00 4.31
CA TYR A 411 22.86 -16.31 4.71
C TYR A 411 24.04 -17.26 4.79
N ILE A 412 25.15 -16.92 4.14
CA ILE A 412 26.40 -17.68 4.21
C ILE A 412 27.40 -16.91 5.06
N LEU A 413 27.76 -17.45 6.23
CA LEU A 413 28.61 -16.80 7.22
C LEU A 413 30.04 -16.60 6.72
N LYS A 414 30.61 -15.43 7.01
CA LYS A 414 32.05 -15.16 6.81
C LYS A 414 32.93 -15.59 7.96
N GLY A 415 32.34 -15.91 9.13
CA GLY A 415 33.05 -16.37 10.32
C GLY A 415 33.78 -15.27 11.10
N ALA A 416 33.19 -14.08 11.18
CA ALA A 416 33.76 -12.88 11.80
C ALA A 416 33.20 -12.57 13.21
N GLY A 417 32.83 -13.60 13.98
CA GLY A 417 32.17 -13.44 15.28
C GLY A 417 30.67 -13.31 15.13
N GLU A 418 30.04 -12.32 15.78
CA GLU A 418 28.63 -12.04 15.60
C GLU A 418 28.42 -11.31 14.24
N GLU A 419 27.59 -11.86 13.41
CA GLU A 419 27.20 -11.33 12.12
C GLU A 419 25.73 -10.95 12.11
N VAL A 420 25.36 -9.90 11.38
CA VAL A 420 23.97 -9.44 11.27
C VAL A 420 23.51 -9.63 9.83
N PHE A 421 22.42 -10.35 9.67
CA PHE A 421 21.75 -10.54 8.40
C PHE A 421 20.34 -9.94 8.44
N LYS A 422 20.04 -9.12 7.45
CA LYS A 422 18.72 -8.57 7.14
C LYS A 422 18.53 -8.68 5.62
N PRO A 423 17.47 -9.37 5.14
CA PRO A 423 17.26 -9.52 3.70
C PRO A 423 16.97 -8.16 3.04
N ALA A 424 17.26 -8.07 1.75
CA ALA A 424 16.96 -6.90 0.93
C ALA A 424 16.07 -7.29 -0.25
N PHE A 425 15.26 -6.35 -0.75
CA PHE A 425 14.44 -6.47 -1.95
C PHE A 425 13.35 -7.55 -1.90
N THR A 426 12.91 -7.92 -0.69
CA THR A 426 11.83 -8.85 -0.42
C THR A 426 11.08 -8.49 0.85
N TYR A 427 9.93 -9.11 1.08
CA TYR A 427 9.21 -9.17 2.35
C TYR A 427 8.45 -10.49 2.44
N HIS A 428 8.04 -10.87 3.63
CA HIS A 428 7.37 -12.13 3.93
C HIS A 428 6.13 -11.88 4.78
N GLY A 429 5.11 -12.76 4.64
CA GLY A 429 3.99 -12.85 5.57
C GLY A 429 4.22 -14.04 6.52
N PHE A 430 4.19 -13.84 7.84
CA PHE A 430 4.53 -14.91 8.77
C PHE A 430 4.11 -14.65 10.21
N GLN A 431 3.85 -15.75 10.92
CA GLN A 431 3.87 -15.83 12.38
C GLN A 431 5.06 -16.66 12.86
N TYR A 432 5.49 -17.65 12.07
CA TYR A 432 6.55 -18.58 12.48
C TYR A 432 7.77 -18.42 11.59
N VAL A 433 8.95 -18.57 12.21
CA VAL A 433 10.24 -18.49 11.52
C VAL A 433 11.07 -19.72 11.89
N GLU A 434 11.47 -20.49 10.88
CA GLU A 434 12.40 -21.60 11.03
C GLU A 434 13.80 -21.18 10.61
N ILE A 435 14.77 -21.38 11.49
CA ILE A 435 16.19 -21.20 11.20
C ILE A 435 16.85 -22.57 11.13
N THR A 436 17.37 -22.92 9.94
CA THR A 436 18.13 -24.13 9.72
C THR A 436 19.55 -23.82 9.28
N SER A 437 20.51 -24.68 9.66
CA SER A 437 21.91 -24.51 9.29
C SER A 437 22.54 -25.86 8.90
N ASP A 438 23.54 -25.84 8.02
CA ASP A 438 24.28 -27.05 7.59
C ASP A 438 25.34 -27.48 8.60
N HIS A 439 25.62 -26.67 9.63
CA HIS A 439 26.46 -27.00 10.78
C HIS A 439 25.72 -26.59 12.07
N PRO A 440 25.89 -27.36 13.20
CA PRO A 440 25.25 -26.99 14.46
C PRO A 440 25.64 -25.57 14.92
N ILE A 441 24.61 -24.82 15.36
CA ILE A 441 24.76 -23.49 15.97
C ILE A 441 23.99 -23.53 17.29
N ALA A 442 24.61 -23.08 18.39
CA ALA A 442 23.91 -23.01 19.67
C ALA A 442 22.81 -21.96 19.69
N GLN A 443 21.70 -22.21 20.40
CA GLN A 443 20.56 -21.29 20.44
C GLN A 443 20.98 -19.92 20.96
N GLU A 444 21.87 -19.83 21.92
CA GLU A 444 22.39 -18.58 22.47
C GLU A 444 23.22 -17.74 21.49
N ASP A 445 23.65 -18.34 20.39
CA ASP A 445 24.37 -17.67 19.30
C ASP A 445 23.43 -17.21 18.17
N ILE A 446 22.10 -17.38 18.33
CA ILE A 446 21.07 -16.94 17.36
C ILE A 446 20.10 -15.98 18.04
N HIS A 447 20.04 -14.74 17.57
CA HIS A 447 19.07 -13.75 18.02
C HIS A 447 18.22 -13.29 16.84
N LEU A 448 16.93 -13.53 16.92
CA LEU A 448 15.95 -13.18 15.89
C LEU A 448 15.11 -11.96 16.32
N GLN A 449 14.87 -11.07 15.38
CA GLN A 449 13.93 -9.94 15.50
C GLN A 449 13.05 -9.85 14.28
N GLY A 450 11.74 -9.71 14.46
CA GLY A 450 10.82 -9.36 13.39
C GLY A 450 10.80 -7.85 13.16
N ILE A 451 10.61 -7.44 11.91
CA ILE A 451 10.50 -6.05 11.50
C ILE A 451 9.28 -5.95 10.61
N LYS A 452 8.24 -5.24 11.07
CA LYS A 452 7.07 -4.97 10.24
C LYS A 452 7.42 -4.00 9.13
N MET A 453 6.82 -4.21 7.97
CA MET A 453 6.95 -3.32 6.83
C MET A 453 5.60 -3.10 6.17
N HIS A 454 5.33 -1.88 5.75
CA HIS A 454 4.19 -1.48 4.93
C HIS A 454 4.42 -0.06 4.39
N SER A 455 3.57 0.41 3.49
CA SER A 455 3.55 1.83 3.14
C SER A 455 3.28 2.66 4.40
N ASP A 456 4.14 3.64 4.69
CA ASP A 456 4.18 4.40 5.97
C ASP A 456 3.03 5.43 6.03
N VAL A 457 1.84 4.93 6.30
CA VAL A 457 0.61 5.72 6.41
C VAL A 457 0.37 6.17 7.84
N ASP A 458 -0.04 7.43 8.03
CA ASP A 458 -0.43 7.97 9.33
C ASP A 458 -1.74 7.34 9.81
N GLU A 459 -1.80 6.95 11.09
CA GLU A 459 -3.06 6.57 11.74
C GLU A 459 -3.88 7.82 12.04
N ILE A 460 -5.08 7.93 11.46
CA ILE A 460 -5.96 9.10 11.57
C ILE A 460 -7.27 8.82 12.32
N GLY A 461 -7.66 7.55 12.44
CA GLY A 461 -8.87 7.12 13.12
C GLY A 461 -8.60 6.22 14.33
N SER A 462 -9.44 6.32 15.34
CA SER A 462 -9.41 5.42 16.49
C SER A 462 -10.82 5.04 16.93
N PHE A 463 -11.00 3.78 17.27
CA PHE A 463 -12.24 3.24 17.80
C PHE A 463 -11.94 2.33 19.00
N THR A 464 -12.73 2.47 20.07
CA THR A 464 -12.67 1.60 21.24
C THR A 464 -14.07 1.40 21.77
N SER A 465 -14.45 0.15 22.05
CA SER A 465 -15.75 -0.20 22.62
C SER A 465 -15.61 -0.89 23.97
N SER A 466 -16.73 -1.06 24.70
CA SER A 466 -16.80 -1.88 25.90
C SER A 466 -16.71 -3.38 25.63
N SER A 467 -16.87 -3.81 24.39
CA SER A 467 -16.72 -5.20 23.96
C SER A 467 -15.25 -5.49 23.62
N GLU A 468 -14.59 -6.27 24.48
CA GLU A 468 -13.20 -6.68 24.24
C GLU A 468 -13.05 -7.47 22.91
N LEU A 469 -14.06 -8.29 22.56
CA LEU A 469 -14.07 -9.06 21.33
C LEU A 469 -14.10 -8.15 20.08
N LEU A 470 -14.94 -7.10 20.06
CA LEU A 470 -14.95 -6.14 18.95
C LEU A 470 -13.62 -5.41 18.83
N ASN A 471 -13.00 -5.03 19.94
CA ASN A 471 -11.67 -4.38 19.91
C ASN A 471 -10.61 -5.32 19.32
N LYS A 472 -10.66 -6.62 19.63
CA LYS A 472 -9.76 -7.64 19.03
C LYS A 472 -10.06 -7.85 17.55
N ILE A 473 -11.32 -7.88 17.13
CA ILE A 473 -11.69 -7.98 15.71
C ILE A 473 -11.17 -6.77 14.94
N LEU A 474 -11.33 -5.54 15.47
CA LEU A 474 -10.74 -4.35 14.85
C LEU A 474 -9.21 -4.45 14.74
N ALA A 475 -8.54 -4.97 15.78
CA ALA A 475 -7.10 -5.12 15.77
C ALA A 475 -6.60 -6.07 14.65
N ILE A 476 -7.27 -7.21 14.43
CA ILE A 476 -6.91 -8.11 13.34
C ILE A 476 -7.23 -7.52 11.96
N CYS A 477 -8.30 -6.72 11.82
CA CYS A 477 -8.59 -5.98 10.59
C CYS A 477 -7.48 -4.98 10.27
N LYS A 478 -7.05 -4.18 11.24
CA LYS A 478 -5.95 -3.20 11.09
C LYS A 478 -4.64 -3.87 10.75
N ASN A 479 -4.31 -4.99 11.41
CA ASN A 479 -3.09 -5.73 11.13
C ASN A 479 -3.08 -6.32 9.72
N SER A 480 -4.19 -6.92 9.26
CA SER A 480 -4.28 -7.44 7.89
C SER A 480 -4.25 -6.33 6.84
N TYR A 481 -4.89 -5.19 7.10
CA TYR A 481 -4.84 -4.04 6.20
C TYR A 481 -3.40 -3.56 5.98
N LEU A 482 -2.66 -3.29 7.07
CA LEU A 482 -1.27 -2.84 6.96
C LEU A 482 -0.33 -3.90 6.37
N SER A 483 -0.54 -5.19 6.72
CA SER A 483 0.21 -6.31 6.15
C SER A 483 0.04 -6.44 4.63
N ASN A 484 -0.98 -5.81 4.07
CA ASN A 484 -1.32 -5.86 2.65
C ASN A 484 -1.32 -4.47 1.99
N LEU A 485 -0.48 -3.55 2.48
CA LEU A 485 -0.35 -2.20 1.94
C LEU A 485 1.09 -1.92 1.48
N TYR A 486 1.44 -2.35 0.28
CA TYR A 486 2.79 -2.26 -0.31
C TYR A 486 2.80 -1.44 -1.60
N SER A 487 2.64 -0.12 -1.49
CA SER A 487 2.45 0.85 -2.59
C SER A 487 1.15 0.67 -3.40
N LEU A 488 0.40 -0.35 -3.09
CA LEU A 488 -0.94 -0.69 -3.57
C LEU A 488 -1.59 -1.61 -2.51
N PRO A 489 -2.92 -1.76 -2.50
CA PRO A 489 -3.57 -2.81 -1.70
C PRO A 489 -3.29 -4.17 -2.34
N THR A 490 -2.85 -5.15 -1.54
CA THR A 490 -2.62 -6.54 -1.98
C THR A 490 -3.60 -7.48 -1.29
N ASP A 491 -3.80 -8.66 -1.88
CA ASP A 491 -4.66 -9.72 -1.36
C ASP A 491 -4.05 -10.43 -0.15
N CYS A 492 -2.79 -10.83 -0.23
CA CYS A 492 -2.07 -11.50 0.84
C CYS A 492 -0.57 -11.18 0.80
N PRO A 493 0.15 -11.22 1.95
CA PRO A 493 1.56 -10.88 1.99
C PRO A 493 2.48 -12.07 1.68
N THR A 494 1.93 -13.23 1.36
CA THR A 494 2.66 -14.50 1.24
C THR A 494 2.85 -14.95 -0.20
N ARG A 495 1.86 -15.64 -0.75
CA ARG A 495 1.93 -16.40 -2.00
C ARG A 495 1.67 -15.59 -3.25
N GLU A 496 0.88 -14.50 -3.16
CA GLU A 496 0.43 -13.71 -4.31
C GLU A 496 1.06 -12.32 -4.33
N LYS A 497 0.80 -11.53 -3.29
CA LYS A 497 1.25 -10.13 -3.18
C LYS A 497 0.72 -9.25 -4.30
N ASN A 498 -0.46 -9.60 -4.85
CA ASN A 498 -1.07 -9.00 -6.02
C ASN A 498 -2.15 -7.98 -5.67
N GLY A 499 -2.32 -6.99 -6.53
CA GLY A 499 -3.40 -6.00 -6.42
C GLY A 499 -4.71 -6.53 -6.97
N TRP A 500 -5.32 -7.55 -6.36
CA TRP A 500 -6.65 -8.01 -6.69
C TRP A 500 -7.66 -6.88 -6.52
N MET A 501 -8.45 -6.60 -7.58
CA MET A 501 -9.24 -5.37 -7.61
C MET A 501 -10.37 -5.35 -6.59
N ALA A 502 -11.09 -6.47 -6.40
CA ALA A 502 -12.14 -6.54 -5.39
C ALA A 502 -11.57 -6.44 -3.98
N ASP A 503 -10.48 -7.15 -3.70
CA ASP A 503 -9.80 -7.14 -2.40
C ASP A 503 -9.44 -5.72 -1.97
N GLY A 504 -8.92 -4.94 -2.91
CA GLY A 504 -8.55 -3.55 -2.68
C GLY A 504 -9.72 -2.64 -2.36
N PHE A 505 -10.84 -2.70 -3.12
CA PHE A 505 -11.98 -1.82 -2.85
C PHE A 505 -12.78 -2.23 -1.61
N MET A 506 -12.88 -3.52 -1.31
CA MET A 506 -13.64 -4.00 -0.14
C MET A 506 -13.08 -3.48 1.19
N VAL A 507 -11.77 -3.28 1.28
CA VAL A 507 -11.14 -2.78 2.51
C VAL A 507 -10.78 -1.30 2.47
N GLN A 508 -11.00 -0.64 1.33
CA GLN A 508 -10.63 0.76 1.15
C GLN A 508 -11.26 1.68 2.19
N GLU A 509 -12.56 1.58 2.40
CA GLU A 509 -13.27 2.44 3.37
C GLU A 509 -12.78 2.20 4.80
N ALA A 510 -12.62 0.93 5.21
CA ALA A 510 -12.05 0.57 6.50
C ALA A 510 -10.62 1.10 6.66
N GLY A 511 -9.83 1.04 5.59
CA GLY A 511 -8.49 1.61 5.52
C GLY A 511 -8.49 3.13 5.70
N MET A 512 -9.29 3.86 4.93
CA MET A 512 -9.37 5.32 4.98
C MET A 512 -9.96 5.87 6.29
N LEU A 513 -10.77 5.10 7.00
CA LEU A 513 -11.27 5.47 8.34
C LEU A 513 -10.20 5.30 9.44
N ASN A 514 -9.20 4.47 9.22
CA ASN A 514 -8.11 4.22 10.17
C ASN A 514 -6.82 4.95 9.80
N TYR A 515 -6.49 5.07 8.51
CA TYR A 515 -5.19 5.52 8.00
C TYR A 515 -5.34 6.53 6.86
N ASP A 516 -4.40 7.47 6.75
CA ASP A 516 -4.31 8.40 5.62
C ASP A 516 -3.69 7.69 4.40
N SER A 517 -4.50 6.88 3.72
CA SER A 517 -4.09 6.03 2.60
C SER A 517 -4.55 6.54 1.23
N ASN A 518 -5.09 7.74 1.13
CA ASN A 518 -5.68 8.28 -0.10
C ASN A 518 -4.72 8.31 -1.29
N THR A 519 -3.47 8.72 -1.08
CA THR A 519 -2.48 8.85 -2.17
C THR A 519 -2.04 7.49 -2.73
N ILE A 520 -2.14 6.41 -1.93
CA ILE A 520 -1.89 5.04 -2.39
C ILE A 520 -3.01 4.60 -3.35
N TYR A 521 -4.27 4.81 -2.97
CA TYR A 521 -5.41 4.49 -3.83
C TYR A 521 -5.47 5.41 -5.07
N ALA A 522 -5.11 6.69 -4.94
CA ALA A 522 -5.02 7.60 -6.10
C ALA A 522 -3.94 7.14 -7.10
N LYS A 523 -2.79 6.62 -6.62
CA LYS A 523 -1.80 5.96 -7.46
C LYS A 523 -2.36 4.70 -8.11
N TRP A 524 -3.09 3.87 -7.34
CA TRP A 524 -3.67 2.63 -7.83
C TRP A 524 -4.75 2.85 -8.90
N VAL A 525 -5.51 3.95 -8.83
CA VAL A 525 -6.41 4.40 -9.92
C VAL A 525 -5.62 4.62 -11.22
N LYS A 526 -4.43 5.21 -11.16
CA LYS A 526 -3.57 5.35 -12.35
C LYS A 526 -3.06 3.99 -12.86
N ASP A 527 -2.75 3.06 -11.96
CA ASP A 527 -2.36 1.70 -12.36
C ASP A 527 -3.51 0.97 -13.08
N MET A 528 -4.77 1.19 -12.65
CA MET A 528 -5.95 0.65 -13.34
C MET A 528 -6.07 1.21 -14.75
N VAL A 529 -5.80 2.50 -14.96
CA VAL A 529 -5.76 3.11 -16.30
C VAL A 529 -4.68 2.46 -17.17
N ASP A 530 -3.48 2.26 -16.61
CA ASP A 530 -2.35 1.65 -17.32
C ASP A 530 -2.62 0.18 -17.70
N ALA A 531 -3.41 -0.55 -16.90
CA ALA A 531 -3.65 -1.98 -17.03
C ALA A 531 -4.80 -2.36 -17.99
N GLN A 532 -5.65 -1.40 -18.40
CA GLN A 532 -6.81 -1.71 -19.22
C GLN A 532 -6.43 -2.35 -20.58
N GLN A 533 -7.10 -3.43 -20.94
CA GLN A 533 -6.88 -4.16 -22.17
C GLN A 533 -7.39 -3.39 -23.42
N GLU A 534 -6.92 -3.75 -24.59
CA GLU A 534 -7.29 -3.08 -25.85
C GLU A 534 -8.80 -3.18 -26.15
N ASN A 535 -9.45 -4.29 -25.80
CA ASN A 535 -10.90 -4.49 -25.98
C ASN A 535 -11.75 -3.73 -24.96
N GLY A 536 -11.14 -3.09 -23.97
CA GLY A 536 -11.80 -2.36 -22.88
C GLY A 536 -12.00 -3.15 -21.58
N ASN A 537 -11.73 -4.45 -21.57
CA ASN A 537 -11.81 -5.28 -20.36
C ASN A 537 -10.72 -4.91 -19.36
N MET A 538 -10.91 -5.33 -18.09
CA MET A 538 -9.95 -5.14 -17.02
C MET A 538 -9.32 -6.48 -16.62
N PRO A 539 -8.04 -6.50 -16.23
CA PRO A 539 -7.46 -7.68 -15.59
C PRO A 539 -7.90 -7.71 -14.12
N GLY A 540 -8.15 -8.89 -13.55
CA GLY A 540 -8.55 -9.03 -12.14
C GLY A 540 -7.50 -8.56 -11.13
N ILE A 541 -6.21 -8.43 -11.54
CA ILE A 541 -5.09 -7.91 -10.74
C ILE A 541 -4.45 -6.69 -11.40
N VAL A 542 -4.10 -5.68 -10.61
CA VAL A 542 -3.50 -4.41 -11.06
C VAL A 542 -2.39 -3.97 -10.11
N PRO A 543 -1.13 -3.78 -10.61
CA PRO A 543 -0.64 -4.03 -11.97
C PRO A 543 -0.66 -5.51 -12.37
N THR A 544 -0.65 -5.78 -13.70
CA THR A 544 -0.65 -7.15 -14.25
C THR A 544 0.63 -7.41 -15.05
N SER A 545 0.97 -8.69 -15.23
CA SER A 545 2.10 -9.09 -16.09
C SER A 545 1.82 -8.95 -17.59
N HIS A 546 0.57 -8.71 -18.00
CA HIS A 546 0.04 -8.82 -19.37
C HIS A 546 0.04 -10.24 -19.97
N GLU A 547 0.73 -11.20 -19.34
CA GLU A 547 0.78 -12.60 -19.76
C GLU A 547 -0.24 -13.47 -19.00
N TRP A 548 -0.73 -12.96 -17.86
CA TRP A 548 -1.79 -13.59 -17.10
C TRP A 548 -3.12 -12.93 -17.41
N ASN A 549 -4.05 -13.73 -17.94
CA ASN A 549 -5.36 -13.25 -18.29
C ASN A 549 -6.41 -13.74 -17.29
N SER A 550 -7.17 -12.81 -16.73
CA SER A 550 -8.21 -13.04 -15.75
C SER A 550 -9.59 -12.56 -16.22
N ASP A 551 -9.90 -12.73 -17.49
CA ASP A 551 -11.20 -12.37 -18.07
C ASP A 551 -12.39 -12.98 -17.30
N TRP A 552 -12.12 -13.97 -16.48
CA TRP A 552 -13.08 -14.65 -15.61
C TRP A 552 -13.38 -13.93 -14.29
N ALA A 553 -12.60 -12.91 -13.89
CA ALA A 553 -12.84 -12.16 -12.64
C ALA A 553 -14.18 -11.38 -12.70
N GLY A 554 -14.41 -10.69 -13.79
CA GLY A 554 -15.70 -10.10 -14.17
C GLY A 554 -16.14 -8.87 -13.39
N PRO A 555 -17.38 -8.40 -13.64
CA PRO A 555 -17.84 -7.07 -13.23
C PRO A 555 -17.74 -6.77 -11.74
N ILE A 556 -17.81 -7.75 -10.86
CA ILE A 556 -17.71 -7.54 -9.42
C ILE A 556 -16.31 -7.07 -9.02
N TRP A 557 -15.25 -7.74 -9.55
CA TRP A 557 -13.87 -7.35 -9.30
C TRP A 557 -13.53 -6.02 -9.98
N ASP A 558 -13.96 -5.88 -11.21
CA ASP A 558 -13.68 -4.72 -12.05
C ASP A 558 -14.43 -3.46 -11.61
N ALA A 559 -15.48 -3.57 -10.78
CA ALA A 559 -16.16 -2.44 -10.16
C ALA A 559 -15.21 -1.53 -9.36
N ALA A 560 -14.01 -1.98 -9.04
CA ALA A 560 -12.96 -1.15 -8.42
C ALA A 560 -12.69 0.14 -9.21
N ILE A 561 -12.80 0.13 -10.56
CA ILE A 561 -12.59 1.33 -11.40
C ILE A 561 -13.65 2.41 -11.19
N PHE A 562 -14.80 2.06 -10.59
CA PHE A 562 -15.85 2.99 -10.20
C PHE A 562 -15.82 3.27 -8.69
N ILE A 563 -15.74 2.22 -7.85
CA ILE A 563 -15.87 2.32 -6.40
C ILE A 563 -14.67 3.07 -5.80
N VAL A 564 -13.44 2.73 -6.22
CA VAL A 564 -12.22 3.32 -5.64
C VAL A 564 -12.16 4.84 -5.84
N PRO A 565 -12.32 5.39 -7.06
CA PRO A 565 -12.29 6.84 -7.25
C PRO A 565 -13.49 7.55 -6.61
N MET A 566 -14.66 6.89 -6.51
CA MET A 566 -15.81 7.47 -5.83
C MET A 566 -15.59 7.57 -4.33
N ASN A 567 -15.00 6.57 -3.68
CA ASN A 567 -14.63 6.65 -2.27
C ASN A 567 -13.56 7.73 -2.03
N LEU A 568 -12.57 7.87 -2.93
CA LEU A 568 -11.60 8.97 -2.85
C LEU A 568 -12.28 10.34 -2.93
N TYR A 569 -13.30 10.47 -3.75
CA TYR A 569 -14.09 11.70 -3.81
C TYR A 569 -14.92 11.92 -2.54
N ASP A 570 -15.61 10.91 -2.05
CA ASP A 570 -16.51 11.02 -0.90
C ASP A 570 -15.76 11.33 0.41
N TYR A 571 -14.55 10.82 0.59
CA TYR A 571 -13.76 11.00 1.81
C TYR A 571 -12.74 12.13 1.72
N TYR A 572 -12.22 12.43 0.50
CA TYR A 572 -11.12 13.38 0.31
C TYR A 572 -11.39 14.46 -0.75
N GLU A 573 -12.57 14.45 -1.38
CA GLU A 573 -12.93 15.36 -2.49
C GLU A 573 -11.97 15.25 -3.69
N ASP A 574 -11.36 14.04 -3.90
CA ASP A 574 -10.39 13.82 -4.99
C ASP A 574 -11.07 13.68 -6.36
N LYS A 575 -11.43 14.81 -6.94
CA LYS A 575 -11.99 14.89 -8.29
C LYS A 575 -11.00 14.45 -9.39
N GLU A 576 -9.69 14.51 -9.10
CA GLU A 576 -8.65 14.16 -10.08
C GLU A 576 -8.61 12.65 -10.36
N SER A 577 -8.81 11.82 -9.35
CA SER A 577 -8.93 10.36 -9.55
C SER A 577 -10.10 9.99 -10.45
N ILE A 578 -11.24 10.70 -10.31
CA ILE A 578 -12.39 10.52 -11.22
C ILE A 578 -12.03 10.92 -12.65
N LYS A 579 -11.37 12.08 -12.85
CA LYS A 579 -10.93 12.51 -14.19
C LYS A 579 -10.00 11.52 -14.85
N ASN A 580 -9.05 10.99 -14.10
CA ASN A 580 -8.04 10.05 -14.60
C ASN A 580 -8.67 8.73 -15.09
N ILE A 581 -9.64 8.19 -14.36
CA ILE A 581 -10.25 6.89 -14.67
C ILE A 581 -11.41 6.96 -15.66
N TYR A 582 -12.01 8.14 -15.87
CA TYR A 582 -13.30 8.31 -16.57
C TYR A 582 -13.35 7.61 -17.93
N ALA A 583 -12.34 7.82 -18.78
CA ALA A 583 -12.29 7.21 -20.11
C ALA A 583 -12.10 5.68 -20.06
N THR A 584 -11.37 5.18 -19.07
CA THR A 584 -11.22 3.74 -18.79
C THR A 584 -12.56 3.12 -18.38
N ALA A 585 -13.27 3.77 -17.47
CA ALA A 585 -14.58 3.34 -17.00
C ALA A 585 -15.62 3.34 -18.15
N GLU A 586 -15.61 4.36 -19.02
CA GLU A 586 -16.48 4.41 -20.20
C GLU A 586 -16.17 3.25 -21.18
N ARG A 587 -14.91 2.97 -21.47
CA ARG A 587 -14.52 1.85 -22.35
C ARG A 587 -14.91 0.51 -21.75
N TYR A 588 -14.82 0.36 -20.43
CA TYR A 588 -15.22 -0.86 -19.75
C TYR A 588 -16.74 -1.09 -19.83
N LEU A 589 -17.56 -0.07 -19.61
CA LEU A 589 -19.03 -0.19 -19.78
C LEU A 589 -19.42 -0.55 -21.22
N ASN A 590 -18.72 0.02 -22.22
CA ASN A 590 -18.93 -0.35 -23.62
C ASN A 590 -18.53 -1.81 -23.89
N TYR A 591 -17.48 -2.32 -23.23
CA TYR A 591 -17.11 -3.73 -23.29
C TYR A 591 -18.22 -4.60 -22.67
N LEU A 592 -18.72 -4.29 -21.47
CA LEU A 592 -19.79 -5.05 -20.82
C LEU A 592 -21.07 -5.11 -21.67
N GLU A 593 -21.39 -4.05 -22.42
CA GLU A 593 -22.54 -4.05 -23.33
C GLU A 593 -22.38 -5.12 -24.43
N THR A 594 -21.15 -5.45 -24.85
CA THR A 594 -20.89 -6.53 -25.83
C THR A 594 -21.01 -7.93 -25.26
N GLU A 595 -20.93 -8.06 -23.91
CA GLU A 595 -21.02 -9.34 -23.20
C GLU A 595 -22.46 -9.69 -22.77
N GLU A 596 -23.42 -8.82 -23.03
CA GLU A 596 -24.84 -9.05 -22.73
C GLU A 596 -25.39 -10.25 -23.51
N ASN A 597 -26.10 -11.14 -22.83
CA ASN A 597 -26.87 -12.21 -23.49
C ASN A 597 -28.17 -11.66 -24.10
N GLU A 598 -28.95 -12.52 -24.74
CA GLU A 598 -30.22 -12.15 -25.40
C GLU A 598 -31.25 -11.47 -24.47
N LYS A 599 -31.12 -11.64 -23.17
CA LYS A 599 -31.96 -11.02 -22.15
C LYS A 599 -31.40 -9.70 -21.61
N GLY A 600 -30.17 -9.29 -22.00
CA GLY A 600 -29.45 -8.16 -21.44
C GLY A 600 -28.82 -8.45 -20.09
N LEU A 601 -28.51 -9.71 -19.77
CA LEU A 601 -27.85 -10.13 -18.54
C LEU A 601 -26.39 -10.47 -18.80
N LEU A 602 -25.53 -10.30 -17.78
CA LEU A 602 -24.16 -10.81 -17.75
C LEU A 602 -24.14 -12.13 -16.98
N SER A 603 -23.29 -13.07 -17.37
CA SER A 603 -23.21 -14.39 -16.74
C SER A 603 -21.81 -14.82 -16.30
N SER A 604 -20.77 -14.07 -16.67
CA SER A 604 -19.37 -14.39 -16.34
C SER A 604 -18.86 -13.55 -15.16
N GLY A 605 -18.17 -14.19 -14.22
CA GLY A 605 -17.52 -13.53 -13.07
C GLY A 605 -17.39 -14.47 -11.86
N LEU A 606 -16.66 -14.03 -10.84
CA LEU A 606 -16.36 -14.83 -9.65
C LEU A 606 -17.53 -14.98 -8.67
N GLY A 607 -18.51 -14.11 -8.71
CA GLY A 607 -19.60 -14.11 -7.72
C GLY A 607 -19.18 -13.67 -6.32
N ASP A 608 -19.79 -14.28 -5.28
CA ASP A 608 -19.43 -14.04 -3.86
C ASP A 608 -18.32 -15.02 -3.46
N TRP A 609 -17.07 -14.62 -3.70
CA TRP A 609 -15.90 -15.49 -3.49
C TRP A 609 -15.80 -15.98 -2.05
N LEU A 610 -15.48 -17.28 -1.90
CA LEU A 610 -15.30 -17.98 -0.61
C LEU A 610 -16.51 -17.87 0.34
N PHE A 611 -17.71 -18.01 -0.21
CA PHE A 611 -18.94 -18.17 0.61
C PHE A 611 -18.85 -19.43 1.50
N TYR A 612 -19.59 -19.42 2.62
CA TYR A 612 -19.52 -20.53 3.59
C TYR A 612 -20.23 -21.79 3.07
N LYS A 613 -21.52 -21.70 2.76
CA LYS A 613 -22.33 -22.82 2.26
C LYS A 613 -23.24 -22.45 1.10
N ALA A 614 -23.89 -21.30 1.16
CA ALA A 614 -24.86 -20.85 0.18
C ALA A 614 -24.23 -19.94 -0.87
N GLU A 615 -24.07 -20.46 -2.07
CA GLU A 615 -23.63 -19.68 -3.23
C GLU A 615 -24.77 -18.77 -3.72
N THR A 616 -24.51 -17.49 -3.84
CA THR A 616 -25.46 -16.54 -4.45
C THR A 616 -25.31 -16.60 -5.97
N SER A 617 -26.45 -16.54 -6.68
CA SER A 617 -26.46 -16.60 -8.16
C SER A 617 -25.47 -15.61 -8.79
N THR A 618 -24.47 -16.13 -9.50
CA THR A 618 -23.45 -15.32 -10.18
C THR A 618 -24.09 -14.42 -11.23
N GLU A 619 -24.98 -14.94 -12.08
CA GLU A 619 -25.69 -14.13 -13.12
C GLU A 619 -26.43 -12.94 -12.51
N PHE A 620 -27.11 -13.16 -11.37
CA PHE A 620 -27.76 -12.07 -10.64
C PHE A 620 -26.76 -11.05 -10.14
N MET A 621 -25.68 -11.50 -9.49
CA MET A 621 -24.69 -10.61 -8.88
C MET A 621 -23.96 -9.76 -9.92
N VAL A 622 -23.42 -10.38 -10.98
CA VAL A 622 -22.66 -9.66 -12.01
C VAL A 622 -23.52 -8.67 -12.78
N THR A 623 -24.81 -9.00 -13.02
CA THR A 623 -25.76 -8.07 -13.65
C THR A 623 -26.14 -6.93 -12.71
N ALA A 624 -26.28 -7.19 -11.40
CA ALA A 624 -26.51 -6.14 -10.40
C ALA A 624 -25.33 -5.18 -10.28
N TYR A 625 -24.09 -5.68 -10.37
CA TYR A 625 -22.90 -4.82 -10.42
C TYR A 625 -22.83 -4.01 -11.70
N TYR A 626 -23.15 -4.57 -12.86
CA TYR A 626 -23.26 -3.82 -14.12
C TYR A 626 -24.26 -2.66 -14.01
N TYR A 627 -25.42 -2.89 -13.36
CA TYR A 627 -26.35 -1.80 -13.04
C TYR A 627 -25.70 -0.75 -12.15
N TRP A 628 -25.02 -1.18 -11.06
CA TRP A 628 -24.38 -0.31 -10.10
C TRP A 628 -23.25 0.52 -10.71
N ASP A 629 -22.45 -0.09 -11.60
CA ASP A 629 -21.38 0.59 -12.35
C ASP A 629 -21.93 1.73 -13.21
N ASN A 630 -23.10 1.53 -13.84
CA ASN A 630 -23.78 2.61 -14.57
C ASN A 630 -24.27 3.74 -13.64
N ILE A 631 -24.75 3.42 -12.44
CA ILE A 631 -25.12 4.45 -11.41
C ILE A 631 -23.87 5.23 -10.98
N LEU A 632 -22.77 4.54 -10.67
CA LEU A 632 -21.52 5.19 -10.28
C LEU A 632 -20.93 6.03 -11.42
N MET A 633 -20.95 5.53 -12.66
CA MET A 633 -20.52 6.30 -13.83
C MET A 633 -21.36 7.54 -14.07
N ALA A 634 -22.68 7.47 -13.88
CA ALA A 634 -23.56 8.64 -13.95
C ALA A 634 -23.19 9.67 -12.88
N ARG A 635 -22.89 9.23 -11.65
CA ARG A 635 -22.41 10.10 -10.58
C ARG A 635 -21.06 10.73 -10.89
N MET A 636 -20.11 9.97 -11.45
CA MET A 636 -18.82 10.49 -11.93
C MET A 636 -19.02 11.55 -13.03
N ALA A 637 -19.95 11.30 -13.99
CA ALA A 637 -20.32 12.27 -15.02
C ALA A 637 -20.89 13.56 -14.43
N HIS A 638 -21.78 13.47 -13.45
CA HIS A 638 -22.34 14.61 -12.73
C HIS A 638 -21.22 15.45 -12.07
N ILE A 639 -20.28 14.81 -11.33
CA ILE A 639 -19.16 15.49 -10.67
C ILE A 639 -18.26 16.22 -11.69
N LEU A 640 -18.18 15.71 -12.92
CA LEU A 640 -17.38 16.28 -14.01
C LEU A 640 -18.18 17.23 -14.93
N ASP A 641 -19.40 17.57 -14.57
CA ASP A 641 -20.31 18.44 -15.35
C ASP A 641 -20.64 17.90 -16.76
N LYS A 642 -20.63 16.56 -16.95
CA LYS A 642 -20.90 15.85 -18.21
C LYS A 642 -22.38 15.43 -18.29
N ASN A 643 -23.28 16.38 -18.35
CA ASN A 643 -24.74 16.16 -18.25
C ASN A 643 -25.31 15.17 -19.29
N ALA A 644 -24.74 15.09 -20.50
CA ALA A 644 -25.21 14.16 -21.54
C ALA A 644 -24.85 12.71 -21.20
N ASP A 645 -23.64 12.49 -20.64
CA ASP A 645 -23.18 11.18 -20.20
C ASP A 645 -23.96 10.74 -18.95
N GLU A 646 -24.20 11.64 -17.99
CA GLU A 646 -25.06 11.37 -16.82
C GLU A 646 -26.42 10.82 -17.25
N ALA A 647 -27.11 11.50 -18.19
CA ALA A 647 -28.39 11.04 -18.69
C ALA A 647 -28.31 9.70 -19.44
N LYS A 648 -27.23 9.43 -20.19
CA LYS A 648 -26.96 8.16 -20.88
C LYS A 648 -26.89 7.00 -19.88
N TYR A 649 -26.06 7.14 -18.83
CA TYR A 649 -25.82 6.06 -17.88
C TYR A 649 -26.99 5.84 -16.93
N LEU A 650 -27.70 6.89 -16.51
CA LEU A 650 -28.94 6.75 -15.75
C LEU A 650 -30.03 6.01 -16.56
N LYS A 651 -30.12 6.26 -17.85
CA LYS A 651 -31.05 5.53 -18.73
C LYS A 651 -30.69 4.05 -18.80
N LYS A 652 -29.41 3.71 -19.01
CA LYS A 652 -28.96 2.31 -19.04
C LYS A 652 -29.18 1.61 -17.71
N ALA A 653 -28.92 2.29 -16.61
CA ALA A 653 -29.18 1.76 -15.27
C ALA A 653 -30.68 1.47 -15.06
N GLU A 654 -31.59 2.35 -15.50
CA GLU A 654 -33.02 2.10 -15.37
C GLU A 654 -33.48 0.88 -16.22
N GLU A 655 -32.93 0.73 -17.44
CA GLU A 655 -33.17 -0.44 -18.28
C GLU A 655 -32.72 -1.74 -17.59
N LEU A 656 -31.50 -1.76 -17.03
CA LEU A 656 -30.95 -2.89 -16.27
C LEU A 656 -31.77 -3.19 -15.01
N LYS A 657 -32.20 -2.17 -14.26
CA LYS A 657 -33.07 -2.32 -13.09
C LYS A 657 -34.36 -3.04 -13.43
N GLN A 658 -34.99 -2.69 -14.56
CA GLN A 658 -36.23 -3.35 -15.04
C GLN A 658 -35.96 -4.82 -15.41
N ILE A 659 -34.86 -5.10 -16.11
CA ILE A 659 -34.45 -6.45 -16.48
C ILE A 659 -34.18 -7.30 -15.23
N ILE A 660 -33.38 -6.81 -14.29
CA ILE A 660 -33.05 -7.51 -13.05
C ILE A 660 -34.32 -7.83 -12.23
N ASN A 661 -35.21 -6.85 -12.07
CA ASN A 661 -36.46 -7.08 -11.33
C ASN A 661 -37.37 -8.09 -12.04
N LYS A 662 -37.42 -8.06 -13.35
CA LYS A 662 -38.24 -9.03 -14.14
C LYS A 662 -37.69 -10.47 -14.04
N GLU A 663 -36.38 -10.64 -14.11
CA GLU A 663 -35.78 -11.98 -14.19
C GLU A 663 -35.49 -12.59 -12.81
N PHE A 664 -35.24 -11.78 -11.77
CA PHE A 664 -34.75 -12.28 -10.46
C PHE A 664 -35.65 -11.96 -9.27
N PHE A 665 -36.62 -11.02 -9.36
CA PHE A 665 -37.48 -10.67 -8.24
C PHE A 665 -38.76 -11.52 -8.21
N ASP A 666 -38.95 -12.28 -7.14
CA ASP A 666 -40.19 -13.02 -6.83
C ASP A 666 -41.09 -12.14 -5.90
N GLU A 667 -42.12 -11.52 -6.50
CA GLU A 667 -43.07 -10.67 -5.76
C GLU A 667 -43.84 -11.46 -4.69
N GLY A 668 -44.11 -12.74 -4.92
CA GLY A 668 -44.88 -13.59 -3.98
C GLY A 668 -44.11 -13.91 -2.73
N LYS A 669 -42.81 -14.04 -2.81
CA LYS A 669 -41.93 -14.29 -1.68
C LYS A 669 -41.26 -13.04 -1.14
N ILE A 670 -41.27 -11.94 -1.91
CA ILE A 670 -40.48 -10.73 -1.68
C ILE A 670 -39.00 -11.14 -1.47
N ALA A 671 -38.42 -11.71 -2.51
CA ALA A 671 -37.08 -12.29 -2.52
C ALA A 671 -36.43 -12.15 -3.89
N TYR A 672 -35.10 -12.19 -3.95
CA TYR A 672 -34.35 -12.20 -5.20
C TYR A 672 -33.59 -13.52 -5.40
N ALA A 673 -33.44 -13.88 -6.67
CA ALA A 673 -32.62 -14.99 -7.14
C ALA A 673 -32.88 -16.29 -6.33
N ASN A 674 -31.84 -16.82 -5.66
CA ASN A 674 -31.92 -18.08 -4.93
C ASN A 674 -32.00 -17.92 -3.40
N GLU A 675 -32.50 -16.78 -2.91
CA GLU A 675 -32.87 -16.54 -1.52
C GLU A 675 -31.71 -16.73 -0.51
N THR A 676 -30.46 -16.43 -0.89
CA THR A 676 -29.32 -16.39 0.02
C THR A 676 -29.32 -15.11 0.87
N GLN A 677 -28.52 -15.01 1.95
CA GLN A 677 -28.39 -13.77 2.72
C GLN A 677 -27.98 -12.60 1.83
N LEU A 678 -27.03 -12.81 0.93
CA LEU A 678 -26.54 -11.76 0.01
C LEU A 678 -27.58 -11.42 -1.06
N SER A 679 -28.36 -12.39 -1.55
CA SER A 679 -29.40 -12.09 -2.55
C SER A 679 -30.56 -11.24 -2.01
N TYR A 680 -30.76 -11.21 -0.69
CA TYR A 680 -31.63 -10.22 -0.04
C TYR A 680 -30.95 -8.86 0.17
N ALA A 681 -29.64 -8.86 0.53
CA ALA A 681 -28.93 -7.64 0.89
C ALA A 681 -28.51 -6.82 -0.33
N LEU A 682 -27.98 -7.45 -1.39
CA LEU A 682 -27.43 -6.78 -2.56
C LEU A 682 -28.42 -5.82 -3.24
N PRO A 683 -29.69 -6.22 -3.51
CA PRO A 683 -30.65 -5.31 -4.16
C PRO A 683 -31.06 -4.13 -3.26
N LEU A 684 -31.07 -4.30 -1.92
CA LEU A 684 -31.29 -3.20 -0.99
C LEU A 684 -30.10 -2.21 -1.00
N TYR A 685 -28.88 -2.74 -0.99
CA TYR A 685 -27.66 -1.92 -1.06
C TYR A 685 -27.61 -1.04 -2.32
N MET A 686 -28.00 -1.61 -3.45
CA MET A 686 -27.95 -0.95 -4.76
C MET A 686 -29.24 -0.20 -5.15
N ASN A 687 -30.24 -0.09 -4.27
CA ASN A 687 -31.55 0.53 -4.55
C ASN A 687 -32.27 -0.09 -5.78
N LEU A 688 -32.12 -1.39 -5.99
CA LEU A 688 -32.81 -2.15 -7.04
C LEU A 688 -34.26 -2.44 -6.71
N VAL A 689 -34.58 -2.56 -5.42
CA VAL A 689 -35.87 -3.01 -4.91
C VAL A 689 -36.95 -1.97 -5.21
N PRO A 690 -38.17 -2.36 -5.67
CA PRO A 690 -39.29 -1.45 -5.70
C PRO A 690 -39.64 -0.96 -4.30
N GLU A 691 -39.76 0.36 -4.10
CA GLU A 691 -39.91 1.07 -2.83
C GLU A 691 -40.90 0.41 -1.85
N LYS A 692 -42.04 -0.03 -2.37
CA LYS A 692 -43.10 -0.71 -1.56
C LYS A 692 -42.65 -2.00 -0.88
N TYR A 693 -41.53 -2.61 -1.30
CA TYR A 693 -41.03 -3.91 -0.79
C TYR A 693 -39.75 -3.80 0.03
N GLU A 694 -39.07 -2.66 0.05
CA GLU A 694 -37.75 -2.50 0.70
C GLU A 694 -37.77 -2.94 2.16
N ASN A 695 -38.65 -2.39 2.99
CA ASN A 695 -38.75 -2.72 4.40
C ASN A 695 -39.04 -4.22 4.63
N GLN A 696 -39.91 -4.82 3.80
CA GLN A 696 -40.24 -6.24 3.94
C GLN A 696 -39.06 -7.12 3.52
N LEU A 697 -38.33 -6.74 2.46
CA LEU A 697 -37.14 -7.48 2.03
C LEU A 697 -36.04 -7.42 3.10
N ALA A 698 -35.82 -6.26 3.71
CA ALA A 698 -34.89 -6.11 4.83
C ALA A 698 -35.32 -6.93 6.06
N GLN A 699 -36.63 -7.00 6.36
CA GLN A 699 -37.15 -7.87 7.39
C GLN A 699 -36.93 -9.35 7.05
N ASN A 700 -37.12 -9.76 5.79
CA ASN A 700 -36.88 -11.12 5.34
C ASN A 700 -35.40 -11.51 5.50
N LEU A 701 -34.46 -10.62 5.15
CA LEU A 701 -33.02 -10.78 5.40
C LEU A 701 -32.76 -10.99 6.90
N ASN A 702 -33.26 -10.10 7.75
CA ASN A 702 -33.09 -10.19 9.20
C ASN A 702 -33.66 -11.51 9.80
N ASN A 703 -34.84 -11.95 9.33
CA ASN A 703 -35.43 -13.21 9.74
C ASN A 703 -34.56 -14.40 9.29
N LYS A 704 -34.10 -14.40 8.04
CA LYS A 704 -33.22 -15.47 7.52
C LYS A 704 -31.96 -15.65 8.35
N ILE A 705 -31.35 -14.54 8.82
CA ILE A 705 -30.18 -14.59 9.70
C ILE A 705 -30.57 -15.10 11.10
N LYS A 706 -31.70 -14.67 11.66
CA LYS A 706 -32.19 -15.17 12.94
C LYS A 706 -32.52 -16.66 12.89
N ASP A 707 -33.17 -17.12 11.81
CA ASP A 707 -33.50 -18.51 11.57
C ASP A 707 -32.25 -19.40 11.39
N ASN A 708 -31.12 -18.79 11.06
CA ASN A 708 -29.80 -19.42 11.03
C ASN A 708 -29.00 -19.15 12.33
N ASP A 709 -29.66 -18.95 13.46
CA ASP A 709 -29.03 -18.69 14.77
C ASP A 709 -28.00 -17.56 14.75
N TYR A 710 -28.22 -16.53 13.96
CA TYR A 710 -27.31 -15.40 13.70
C TYR A 710 -25.96 -15.79 13.06
N TYR A 711 -25.84 -16.96 12.41
CA TYR A 711 -24.67 -17.30 11.62
C TYR A 711 -24.73 -16.66 10.25
N LEU A 712 -23.60 -16.12 9.83
CA LEU A 712 -23.42 -15.64 8.45
C LEU A 712 -23.36 -16.82 7.47
N ASP A 713 -23.77 -16.58 6.21
CA ASP A 713 -23.63 -17.54 5.11
C ASP A 713 -23.41 -16.77 3.80
N TYR A 714 -22.24 -16.20 3.66
CA TYR A 714 -21.78 -15.42 2.51
C TYR A 714 -20.25 -15.43 2.46
N GLY A 715 -19.70 -14.86 1.37
CA GLY A 715 -18.27 -14.68 1.15
C GLY A 715 -17.81 -13.24 1.29
N PHE A 716 -16.87 -12.85 0.43
CA PHE A 716 -16.23 -11.54 0.47
C PHE A 716 -17.23 -10.39 0.30
N ILE A 717 -18.05 -10.46 -0.77
CA ILE A 717 -19.02 -9.40 -1.10
C ILE A 717 -20.09 -9.29 -0.01
N GLY A 718 -20.55 -10.43 0.48
CA GLY A 718 -21.51 -10.46 1.58
C GLY A 718 -20.97 -9.84 2.86
N SER A 719 -19.67 -9.98 3.15
CA SER A 719 -19.01 -9.38 4.32
C SER A 719 -19.01 -7.86 4.32
N LEU A 720 -18.97 -7.25 3.14
CA LEU A 720 -19.10 -5.80 2.95
C LEU A 720 -20.57 -5.35 3.07
N ILE A 721 -21.48 -6.02 2.35
CA ILE A 721 -22.83 -5.51 2.09
C ILE A 721 -23.84 -5.84 3.20
N VAL A 722 -23.83 -7.09 3.69
CA VAL A 722 -24.87 -7.57 4.63
C VAL A 722 -24.90 -6.79 5.94
N PRO A 723 -23.75 -6.53 6.63
CA PRO A 723 -23.74 -5.75 7.88
C PRO A 723 -24.26 -4.32 7.68
N GLU A 724 -23.89 -3.67 6.58
CA GLU A 724 -24.30 -2.31 6.29
C GLU A 724 -25.81 -2.21 6.03
N VAL A 725 -26.33 -3.07 5.17
CA VAL A 725 -27.77 -3.10 4.86
C VAL A 725 -28.61 -3.35 6.11
N LEU A 726 -28.28 -4.35 6.90
CA LEU A 726 -29.01 -4.62 8.15
C LEU A 726 -29.03 -3.39 9.07
N SER A 727 -27.92 -2.72 9.23
CA SER A 727 -27.82 -1.56 10.10
C SER A 727 -28.61 -0.37 9.57
N ASN A 728 -28.58 -0.12 8.26
CA ASN A 728 -29.35 0.94 7.61
C ASN A 728 -30.87 0.78 7.75
N TYR A 729 -31.33 -0.49 7.86
CA TYR A 729 -32.75 -0.80 8.13
C TYR A 729 -33.07 -1.06 9.61
N GLY A 730 -32.16 -0.67 10.54
CA GLY A 730 -32.40 -0.69 11.98
C GLY A 730 -32.11 -2.04 12.66
N TYR A 731 -31.42 -2.94 12.01
CA TYR A 731 -31.07 -4.27 12.56
C TYR A 731 -29.62 -4.40 13.03
N ALA A 732 -29.00 -3.30 13.50
CA ALA A 732 -27.61 -3.30 13.99
C ALA A 732 -27.35 -4.31 15.10
N GLU A 733 -28.35 -4.63 15.97
CA GLU A 733 -28.23 -5.68 16.99
C GLU A 733 -28.04 -7.07 16.36
N THR A 734 -28.66 -7.34 15.22
CA THR A 734 -28.48 -8.60 14.48
C THR A 734 -27.04 -8.70 13.98
N VAL A 735 -26.48 -7.62 13.43
CA VAL A 735 -25.08 -7.58 12.99
C VAL A 735 -24.13 -7.79 14.17
N PHE A 736 -24.38 -7.12 15.30
CA PHE A 736 -23.57 -7.33 16.51
C PHE A 736 -23.52 -8.81 16.92
N LYS A 737 -24.67 -9.49 16.93
CA LYS A 737 -24.75 -10.92 17.25
C LYS A 737 -24.02 -11.80 16.22
N MET A 738 -24.07 -11.46 14.93
CA MET A 738 -23.34 -12.17 13.88
C MET A 738 -21.84 -12.04 14.06
N VAL A 739 -21.34 -10.81 14.26
CA VAL A 739 -19.91 -10.50 14.37
C VAL A 739 -19.29 -11.14 15.61
N THR A 740 -20.04 -11.20 16.70
CA THR A 740 -19.57 -11.69 18.00
C THR A 740 -19.90 -13.17 18.26
N GLN A 741 -20.36 -13.92 17.26
CA GLN A 741 -20.51 -15.38 17.36
C GLN A 741 -19.17 -16.02 17.73
N GLU A 742 -19.17 -16.95 18.70
CA GLU A 742 -17.96 -17.64 19.14
C GLU A 742 -17.61 -18.85 18.25
N LYS A 743 -18.61 -19.38 17.53
CA LYS A 743 -18.44 -20.54 16.65
C LYS A 743 -18.41 -20.13 15.18
N MET A 744 -17.78 -20.95 14.37
CA MET A 744 -17.70 -20.83 12.92
C MET A 744 -19.08 -20.92 12.25
N PRO A 745 -19.38 -20.09 11.25
CA PRO A 745 -18.54 -19.04 10.66
C PRO A 745 -18.74 -17.68 11.37
N SER A 746 -17.67 -17.03 11.78
CA SER A 746 -17.71 -15.66 12.33
C SER A 746 -16.30 -15.09 12.55
N TRP A 747 -16.18 -13.75 12.61
CA TRP A 747 -14.97 -13.07 13.07
C TRP A 747 -14.63 -13.39 14.53
N GLY A 748 -15.66 -13.56 15.39
CA GLY A 748 -15.46 -13.93 16.80
C GLY A 748 -14.82 -15.30 16.95
N ASN A 749 -15.20 -16.27 16.13
CA ASN A 749 -14.56 -17.60 16.12
C ASN A 749 -13.07 -17.51 15.76
N TRP A 750 -12.70 -16.73 14.74
CA TRP A 750 -11.29 -16.56 14.38
C TRP A 750 -10.44 -16.04 15.56
N VAL A 751 -10.97 -15.08 16.33
CA VAL A 751 -10.26 -14.51 17.48
C VAL A 751 -10.22 -15.45 18.68
N LEU A 752 -11.35 -16.12 19.00
CA LEU A 752 -11.51 -16.85 20.26
C LEU A 752 -11.03 -18.30 20.16
N GLU A 753 -11.36 -18.99 19.08
CA GLU A 753 -11.05 -20.42 18.91
C GLU A 753 -9.79 -20.66 18.09
N GLU A 754 -9.60 -19.88 17.00
CA GLU A 754 -8.44 -20.05 16.11
C GLU A 754 -7.24 -19.19 16.52
N GLY A 755 -7.39 -18.29 17.50
CA GLY A 755 -6.31 -17.44 18.00
C GLY A 755 -5.77 -16.46 16.95
N ALA A 756 -6.61 -16.04 16.01
CA ALA A 756 -6.22 -15.18 14.90
C ALA A 756 -5.66 -13.83 15.36
N THR A 757 -4.53 -13.46 14.79
CA THR A 757 -3.89 -12.13 14.93
C THR A 757 -3.97 -11.30 13.64
N SER A 758 -4.52 -11.90 12.58
CA SER A 758 -4.85 -11.33 11.27
C SER A 758 -6.15 -11.95 10.78
N LEU A 759 -6.77 -11.36 9.77
CA LEU A 759 -7.95 -11.92 9.12
C LEU A 759 -7.58 -13.12 8.25
N PHE A 760 -8.44 -14.10 8.17
CA PHE A 760 -8.30 -15.24 7.30
C PHE A 760 -9.02 -15.03 5.96
N GLU A 761 -8.57 -15.72 4.93
CA GLU A 761 -9.16 -15.68 3.60
C GLU A 761 -10.50 -16.42 3.50
N THR A 762 -10.76 -17.39 4.38
CA THR A 762 -11.97 -18.22 4.37
C THR A 762 -12.55 -18.41 5.75
N TRP A 763 -13.88 -18.56 5.85
CA TRP A 763 -14.57 -18.80 7.11
C TRP A 763 -14.17 -20.12 7.79
N ASP A 764 -13.91 -21.17 7.01
CA ASP A 764 -13.43 -22.47 7.51
C ASP A 764 -11.98 -22.70 7.10
N ILE A 765 -11.08 -22.07 7.85
CA ILE A 765 -9.63 -22.13 7.59
C ILE A 765 -9.06 -23.55 7.71
N ASN A 766 -9.71 -24.41 8.50
CA ASN A 766 -9.25 -25.78 8.71
C ASN A 766 -9.67 -26.72 7.56
N ARG A 767 -10.79 -26.45 6.87
CA ARG A 767 -11.22 -27.17 5.68
C ARG A 767 -10.31 -26.88 4.49
N ASN A 768 -9.88 -25.62 4.33
CA ASN A 768 -9.08 -25.13 3.22
C ASN A 768 -7.60 -24.91 3.60
N ILE A 769 -7.09 -25.68 4.57
CA ILE A 769 -5.76 -25.48 5.15
C ILE A 769 -4.61 -25.43 4.12
N GLY A 770 -4.76 -26.07 2.97
CA GLY A 770 -3.77 -26.08 1.90
C GLY A 770 -3.99 -25.02 0.81
N ASP A 771 -5.02 -24.17 0.92
CA ASP A 771 -5.44 -23.26 -0.16
C ASP A 771 -5.95 -21.89 0.35
N ALA A 772 -5.70 -21.54 1.59
CA ALA A 772 -6.15 -20.26 2.12
C ALA A 772 -5.04 -19.54 2.90
N SER A 773 -4.89 -18.24 2.65
CA SER A 773 -4.01 -17.38 3.45
C SER A 773 -4.58 -17.14 4.84
N ARG A 774 -3.69 -17.06 5.82
CA ARG A 774 -4.04 -16.66 7.20
C ARG A 774 -3.80 -15.16 7.46
N ASN A 775 -3.53 -14.39 6.41
CA ASN A 775 -3.45 -12.93 6.48
C ASN A 775 -3.99 -12.30 5.20
N HIS A 776 -5.31 -12.12 5.16
CA HIS A 776 -6.05 -11.66 3.99
C HIS A 776 -7.03 -10.55 4.38
N PRO A 777 -7.01 -9.36 3.76
CA PRO A 777 -7.78 -8.22 4.25
C PRO A 777 -9.26 -8.23 3.85
N SER A 778 -9.69 -9.00 2.84
CA SER A 778 -10.98 -8.84 2.13
C SER A 778 -12.22 -8.85 3.02
N MET A 779 -12.21 -9.60 4.13
CA MET A 779 -13.31 -9.60 5.09
C MET A 779 -13.18 -8.49 6.16
N GLY A 780 -12.27 -7.52 5.96
CA GLY A 780 -12.00 -6.42 6.88
C GLY A 780 -12.97 -5.23 6.80
N ALA A 781 -13.92 -5.23 5.86
CA ALA A 781 -14.95 -4.20 5.75
C ALA A 781 -15.77 -4.01 7.05
N ILE A 782 -15.84 -5.03 7.90
CA ILE A 782 -16.51 -4.97 9.21
C ILE A 782 -15.90 -3.87 10.12
N ALA A 783 -14.66 -3.49 9.93
CA ALA A 783 -14.08 -2.36 10.65
C ALA A 783 -14.76 -1.03 10.26
N ALA A 784 -15.11 -0.81 8.99
CA ALA A 784 -15.88 0.38 8.58
C ALA A 784 -17.27 0.41 9.22
N TRP A 785 -17.95 -0.76 9.29
CA TRP A 785 -19.24 -0.87 9.97
C TRP A 785 -19.14 -0.43 11.44
N MET A 786 -18.05 -0.78 12.16
CA MET A 786 -17.86 -0.36 13.56
C MET A 786 -17.85 1.17 13.70
N TYR A 787 -17.15 1.86 12.80
CA TYR A 787 -17.10 3.34 12.79
C TYR A 787 -18.45 3.95 12.40
N LYS A 788 -19.10 3.44 11.36
CA LYS A 788 -20.32 4.02 10.78
C LYS A 788 -21.56 3.79 11.64
N THR A 789 -21.58 2.68 12.42
CA THR A 789 -22.78 2.25 13.12
C THR A 789 -22.66 2.36 14.65
N LEU A 790 -21.48 2.15 15.24
CA LEU A 790 -21.31 2.08 16.69
C LEU A 790 -20.62 3.32 17.29
N ALA A 791 -19.91 4.15 16.48
CA ALA A 791 -19.16 5.33 16.94
C ALA A 791 -20.04 6.57 17.16
#